data_66e61f39f43d2fa206e335271f78378d
#
_entry.id   66e61f39f43d2fa206e335271f78378d
#
_cell.length_a   1.000
_cell.length_b   1.000
_cell.length_c   1.000
_cell.angle_alpha   90.00
_cell.angle_beta   90.00
_cell.angle_gamma   90.00
#
_symmetry.space_group_name_H-M   'P 1'
#
loop_
_entity.id
_entity.type
_entity.pdbx_description
1 polymer ?
#
loop_
_entity_poly.entity_id
_entity_poly.type
_entity_poly.pdbx_seq_one_letter_code
_entity_poly.pdbx_strand_id
1 'polypeptide(L)'
;MKASHMTASHWLTSTALGVLALAAAPAVQAQSVAPAPAADTSQEVVIIAKKFGSGVTRATTMLDKSDIGERPMGADITQSLNKVPGLTVSTGDARGGSFSFEMSMRGLTDQQIGLTLDGIPTGDARFNGGSPPQRFIDSSNIGQIVVSQSAGDIGAPSRFALGGFINFVSDNPARAFGVTVEGGVGSDDFSREYIRVDSGELWKGFTSYLSYTNAYNKIWAGPQSRHDDRGHWEFKGVQTFGNGSTISARISYNNQFDNDFNIVTLPQYLANKRSDQATDAVSGIPVVDLNYGGALGGTRKDMMAYFNSDFVLGDKWHLKIDPYYQTLRGDSLRYQDRQRTLAGGDPYAVTGYSATGAALRPALTTLVNNAVVGGPADMRVTPRNRDRVGSTAELVADDLFAGQTIRIGAWWERSASNEQRDFFPIVNSAQSIDWNSSKLDYVQYARSVVLRSEMLYAQDEIRAFDDRLKVDVGATWYNLTYRAKSPLEYSAVLNFSQHSAVQPKLGATWKLSEHAELFGGYAENFAGISEDTFLGSTAVIDPQTIKPSTTSNYDLGLRYVRAKLALSVQAFYVDLNNSVGIVPRDSTVGVDPGEIIRGNVATKAANTAGQKDTGVDVTAYYDLGAVDLYGAYTYQYARHDDPAMGSPARIALEAVGIIGGARVRDIPGNSFYGDIGWKIVPDAKVSLNIHAVADRIGAHIIAATGGTELGVEKMPDYTLFGLNAYYDLRNTIGRNMRLQLNVDNLLDTPYLASVSESTNTSVELGATVANPNGRSIGRYFVGAPRTTTVSLRMKF
;
A
#
# COMPACT_ATOMS: atom_id res chain seq x y z
N MET A 1 -26.24 18.02 11.05
CA MET A 1 -26.13 17.13 12.22
C MET A 1 -24.98 17.66 13.04
N LYS A 2 -25.21 18.01 14.29
CA LYS A 2 -24.15 18.42 15.21
C LYS A 2 -23.20 17.24 15.37
N ALA A 3 -21.93 17.38 14.97
CA ALA A 3 -20.88 16.52 15.43
C ALA A 3 -20.73 16.78 16.94
N SER A 4 -21.30 15.92 17.75
CA SER A 4 -21.05 15.96 19.18
C SER A 4 -19.62 15.49 19.39
N HIS A 5 -18.76 16.39 19.81
CA HIS A 5 -17.51 16.03 20.47
C HIS A 5 -17.85 15.21 21.71
N MET A 6 -17.87 13.90 21.59
CA MET A 6 -17.82 13.01 22.75
C MET A 6 -16.37 12.98 23.20
N THR A 7 -16.07 13.73 24.24
CA THR A 7 -14.78 13.68 24.92
C THR A 7 -14.54 12.25 25.42
N ALA A 8 -13.43 11.69 25.01
CA ALA A 8 -12.98 10.31 25.30
C ALA A 8 -12.79 9.99 26.80
N SER A 9 -13.06 10.95 27.71
CA SER A 9 -12.76 10.79 29.15
C SER A 9 -13.76 9.95 29.96
N HIS A 10 -14.89 9.51 29.38
CA HIS A 10 -15.89 8.75 30.13
C HIS A 10 -16.00 7.26 29.77
N TRP A 11 -15.22 6.77 28.80
CA TRP A 11 -15.25 5.35 28.43
C TRP A 11 -14.15 4.51 29.07
N LEU A 12 -13.08 5.13 29.60
CA LEU A 12 -11.96 4.42 30.22
C LEU A 12 -12.30 3.76 31.57
N THR A 13 -13.37 4.18 32.24
CA THR A 13 -13.76 3.62 33.55
C THR A 13 -14.73 2.44 33.44
N SER A 14 -15.48 2.27 32.36
CA SER A 14 -16.46 1.20 32.21
C SER A 14 -15.91 -0.05 31.50
N THR A 15 -14.88 0.06 30.66
CA THR A 15 -14.27 -1.09 29.97
C THR A 15 -13.27 -1.85 30.84
N ALA A 16 -12.59 -1.18 31.75
CA ALA A 16 -11.66 -1.85 32.68
C ALA A 16 -12.38 -2.76 33.69
N LEU A 17 -13.63 -2.44 34.06
CA LEU A 17 -14.45 -3.27 34.94
C LEU A 17 -15.11 -4.47 34.21
N GLY A 18 -15.35 -4.37 32.90
CA GLY A 18 -15.89 -5.46 32.08
C GLY A 18 -14.89 -6.61 31.84
N VAL A 19 -13.61 -6.32 31.72
CA VAL A 19 -12.56 -7.33 31.53
C VAL A 19 -12.27 -8.11 32.80
N LEU A 20 -12.43 -7.52 33.99
CA LEU A 20 -12.26 -8.20 35.26
C LEU A 20 -13.43 -9.15 35.60
N ALA A 21 -14.64 -8.93 35.10
CA ALA A 21 -15.79 -9.78 35.34
C ALA A 21 -15.78 -11.10 34.52
N LEU A 22 -15.08 -11.15 33.40
CA LEU A 22 -14.89 -12.36 32.58
C LEU A 22 -13.83 -13.33 33.14
N ALA A 23 -13.02 -12.90 34.11
CA ALA A 23 -12.00 -13.72 34.76
C ALA A 23 -12.57 -14.72 35.81
N ALA A 24 -13.85 -14.68 36.09
CA ALA A 24 -14.51 -15.49 37.15
C ALA A 24 -15.34 -16.68 36.60
N ALA A 25 -15.10 -17.12 35.34
CA ALA A 25 -15.71 -18.36 34.87
C ALA A 25 -15.01 -19.59 35.52
N PRO A 26 -15.79 -20.61 35.93
CA PRO A 26 -15.23 -21.77 36.62
C PRO A 26 -14.22 -22.50 35.74
N ALA A 27 -13.09 -22.84 36.35
CA ALA A 27 -12.02 -23.60 35.73
C ALA A 27 -12.54 -24.95 35.20
N VAL A 28 -12.68 -25.08 33.89
CA VAL A 28 -12.75 -26.39 33.27
C VAL A 28 -11.35 -27.01 33.40
N GLN A 29 -11.24 -28.15 34.02
CA GLN A 29 -10.00 -28.88 34.25
C GLN A 29 -9.32 -29.10 32.88
N ALA A 30 -8.20 -28.41 32.65
CA ALA A 30 -7.34 -28.66 31.50
C ALA A 30 -6.72 -30.05 31.66
N GLN A 31 -7.05 -30.97 30.77
CA GLN A 31 -6.29 -32.18 30.60
C GLN A 31 -4.83 -31.76 30.26
N SER A 32 -3.90 -32.37 30.99
CA SER A 32 -2.47 -32.18 30.81
C SER A 32 -2.09 -32.50 29.35
N VAL A 33 -1.79 -31.48 28.58
CA VAL A 33 -1.18 -31.62 27.26
C VAL A 33 0.25 -32.08 27.50
N ALA A 34 0.59 -33.27 26.97
CA ALA A 34 1.95 -33.76 26.94
C ALA A 34 2.90 -32.68 26.34
N PRO A 35 4.17 -32.59 26.79
CA PRO A 35 5.12 -31.64 26.23
C PRO A 35 5.21 -31.84 24.71
N ALA A 36 5.16 -30.73 23.97
CA ALA A 36 5.31 -30.75 22.53
C ALA A 36 6.61 -31.49 22.17
N PRO A 37 6.59 -32.43 21.21
CA PRO A 37 7.79 -33.08 20.76
C PRO A 37 8.80 -32.03 20.28
N ALA A 38 10.09 -32.27 20.54
CA ALA A 38 11.18 -31.44 20.01
C ALA A 38 10.94 -31.21 18.51
N ALA A 39 11.03 -29.95 18.06
CA ALA A 39 10.79 -29.61 16.67
C ALA A 39 11.60 -30.53 15.75
N ASP A 40 10.90 -31.23 14.85
CA ASP A 40 11.54 -32.10 13.88
C ASP A 40 12.35 -31.21 12.93
N THR A 41 13.67 -31.38 12.92
CA THR A 41 14.59 -30.61 12.07
C THR A 41 14.20 -30.68 10.59
N SER A 42 13.52 -31.71 10.15
CA SER A 42 13.00 -31.86 8.79
C SER A 42 11.86 -30.85 8.49
N GLN A 43 10.97 -30.59 9.46
CA GLN A 43 9.88 -29.60 9.30
C GLN A 43 10.42 -28.18 9.28
N GLU A 44 11.42 -27.88 10.10
CA GLU A 44 12.05 -26.56 10.14
C GLU A 44 12.76 -26.22 8.82
N VAL A 45 13.49 -27.16 8.24
CA VAL A 45 14.12 -27.00 6.91
C VAL A 45 13.08 -26.76 5.81
N VAL A 46 11.95 -27.45 5.84
CA VAL A 46 10.86 -27.24 4.86
C VAL A 46 10.24 -25.85 4.99
N ILE A 47 10.08 -25.34 6.21
CA ILE A 47 9.55 -23.97 6.44
C ILE A 47 10.53 -22.93 5.89
N ILE A 48 11.81 -23.04 6.19
CA ILE A 48 12.86 -22.14 5.69
C ILE A 48 12.92 -22.19 4.16
N ALA A 49 12.89 -23.35 3.54
CA ALA A 49 12.88 -23.50 2.10
C ALA A 49 11.70 -22.77 1.44
N LYS A 50 10.49 -22.89 2.02
CA LYS A 50 9.29 -22.18 1.55
C LYS A 50 9.43 -20.65 1.65
N LYS A 51 10.02 -20.13 2.74
CA LYS A 51 10.27 -18.68 2.88
C LYS A 51 11.12 -18.11 1.74
N PHE A 52 12.05 -18.90 1.21
CA PHE A 52 12.93 -18.54 0.09
C PHE A 52 12.36 -18.93 -1.29
N GLY A 53 11.13 -19.44 -1.34
CA GLY A 53 10.46 -19.81 -2.58
C GLY A 53 11.04 -21.04 -3.27
N SER A 54 11.67 -21.96 -2.52
CA SER A 54 12.17 -23.23 -3.08
C SER A 54 11.07 -24.01 -3.79
N GLY A 55 11.35 -24.52 -4.99
CA GLY A 55 10.41 -25.24 -5.84
C GLY A 55 9.41 -24.35 -6.58
N VAL A 56 9.52 -23.01 -6.46
CA VAL A 56 8.71 -22.05 -7.21
C VAL A 56 9.53 -21.52 -8.39
N THR A 57 8.95 -21.53 -9.57
CA THR A 57 9.60 -21.14 -10.85
C THR A 57 9.84 -19.64 -11.02
N ARG A 58 9.44 -18.83 -10.07
CA ARG A 58 9.55 -17.36 -10.06
C ARG A 58 10.15 -16.86 -8.75
N ALA A 59 10.56 -15.59 -8.75
CA ALA A 59 11.01 -14.90 -7.54
C ALA A 59 9.83 -14.80 -6.55
N THR A 60 9.94 -15.47 -5.41
CA THR A 60 8.89 -15.49 -4.38
C THR A 60 9.53 -15.49 -3.00
N THR A 61 8.98 -14.67 -2.11
CA THR A 61 9.35 -14.62 -0.68
C THR A 61 8.09 -14.74 0.16
N MET A 62 8.14 -15.50 1.24
CA MET A 62 7.04 -15.66 2.17
C MET A 62 7.46 -15.18 3.56
N LEU A 63 6.65 -14.30 4.15
CA LEU A 63 6.74 -13.93 5.56
C LEU A 63 5.67 -14.71 6.34
N ASP A 64 6.07 -15.43 7.35
CA ASP A 64 5.14 -16.18 8.19
C ASP A 64 4.71 -15.40 9.44
N LYS A 65 3.89 -16.05 10.26
CA LYS A 65 3.37 -15.45 11.49
C LYS A 65 4.45 -15.06 12.50
N SER A 66 5.62 -15.71 12.48
CA SER A 66 6.74 -15.34 13.35
C SER A 66 7.39 -14.04 12.90
N ASP A 67 7.59 -13.84 11.59
CA ASP A 67 8.13 -12.60 11.02
C ASP A 67 7.19 -11.41 11.28
N ILE A 68 5.88 -11.63 11.15
CA ILE A 68 4.83 -10.63 11.40
C ILE A 68 4.74 -10.31 12.89
N GLY A 69 4.81 -11.30 13.76
CA GLY A 69 4.68 -11.17 15.22
C GLY A 69 5.85 -10.47 15.92
N GLU A 70 6.98 -10.28 15.24
CA GLU A 70 8.11 -9.50 15.75
C GLU A 70 7.86 -7.99 15.63
N ARG A 71 6.94 -7.56 14.78
CA ARG A 71 6.56 -6.14 14.64
C ARG A 71 5.78 -5.65 15.85
N PRO A 72 5.84 -4.34 16.18
CA PRO A 72 5.02 -3.76 17.23
C PRO A 72 3.55 -4.04 16.99
N MET A 73 2.80 -4.32 18.05
CA MET A 73 1.36 -4.39 17.99
C MET A 73 0.80 -3.09 17.42
N GLY A 74 -0.09 -3.21 16.43
CA GLY A 74 -0.72 -2.07 15.76
C GLY A 74 0.18 -1.26 14.84
N ALA A 75 1.42 -1.72 14.58
CA ALA A 75 2.25 -1.13 13.55
C ALA A 75 1.70 -1.40 12.14
N ASP A 76 2.10 -0.57 11.20
CA ASP A 76 1.84 -0.80 9.79
C ASP A 76 2.47 -2.12 9.34
N ILE A 77 1.61 -3.10 9.05
CA ILE A 77 2.04 -4.45 8.65
C ILE A 77 2.86 -4.43 7.35
N THR A 78 2.64 -3.43 6.49
CA THR A 78 3.39 -3.29 5.24
C THR A 78 4.87 -3.05 5.47
N GLN A 79 5.28 -2.47 6.60
CA GLN A 79 6.69 -2.33 6.96
C GLN A 79 7.41 -3.68 7.14
N SER A 80 6.68 -4.78 7.39
CA SER A 80 7.27 -6.13 7.39
C SER A 80 7.83 -6.52 6.03
N LEU A 81 7.32 -5.91 4.96
CA LEU A 81 7.77 -6.13 3.59
C LEU A 81 9.21 -5.64 3.34
N ASN A 82 9.77 -4.78 4.20
CA ASN A 82 11.18 -4.41 4.13
C ASN A 82 12.13 -5.59 4.36
N LYS A 83 11.64 -6.74 4.89
CA LYS A 83 12.38 -8.01 4.92
C LYS A 83 12.51 -8.64 3.52
N VAL A 84 11.70 -8.25 2.54
CA VAL A 84 11.70 -8.82 1.20
C VAL A 84 12.73 -8.08 0.33
N PRO A 85 13.70 -8.77 -0.28
CA PRO A 85 14.66 -8.11 -1.16
C PRO A 85 13.96 -7.48 -2.37
N GLY A 86 14.47 -6.36 -2.88
CA GLY A 86 13.87 -5.63 -4.01
C GLY A 86 12.61 -4.85 -3.66
N LEU A 87 12.16 -4.89 -2.41
CA LEU A 87 10.98 -4.16 -1.95
C LEU A 87 11.36 -3.19 -0.83
N THR A 88 10.90 -1.96 -0.94
CA THR A 88 11.09 -0.92 0.06
C THR A 88 9.74 -0.31 0.41
N VAL A 89 9.43 -0.26 1.69
CA VAL A 89 8.26 0.43 2.24
C VAL A 89 8.74 1.57 3.11
N SER A 90 8.24 2.76 2.84
CA SER A 90 8.54 3.98 3.57
C SER A 90 7.25 4.64 4.04
N THR A 91 7.24 5.14 5.26
CA THR A 91 6.10 5.87 5.81
C THR A 91 6.56 6.92 6.82
N GLY A 92 5.89 8.05 6.87
CA GLY A 92 6.03 9.04 7.95
C GLY A 92 5.29 8.63 9.22
N ASP A 93 4.38 7.67 9.11
CA ASP A 93 3.54 7.19 10.21
C ASP A 93 4.02 5.82 10.73
N ALA A 94 4.41 5.76 11.98
CA ALA A 94 4.85 4.52 12.62
C ALA A 94 3.70 3.53 12.88
N ARG A 95 2.44 3.98 12.82
CA ARG A 95 1.24 3.19 13.21
C ARG A 95 0.38 2.75 12.03
N GLY A 96 0.64 3.26 10.82
CA GLY A 96 -0.06 2.87 9.60
C GLY A 96 -1.48 3.42 9.47
N GLY A 97 -1.82 4.48 10.20
CA GLY A 97 -3.12 5.14 10.12
C GLY A 97 -3.23 6.04 8.89
N SER A 98 -2.17 6.77 8.57
CA SER A 98 -2.19 7.83 7.56
C SER A 98 -1.80 7.36 6.16
N PHE A 99 -1.99 8.26 5.17
CA PHE A 99 -1.61 8.06 3.76
C PHE A 99 -0.15 8.37 3.42
N SER A 100 0.73 8.49 4.40
CA SER A 100 2.16 8.71 4.15
C SER A 100 2.91 7.45 3.68
N PHE A 101 2.19 6.39 3.39
CA PHE A 101 2.71 5.11 2.92
C PHE A 101 3.11 5.19 1.44
N GLU A 102 4.34 4.80 1.17
CA GLU A 102 4.88 4.61 -0.18
C GLU A 102 5.59 3.26 -0.24
N MET A 103 5.43 2.56 -1.35
CA MET A 103 6.06 1.26 -1.58
C MET A 103 6.67 1.22 -2.96
N SER A 104 7.86 0.65 -3.07
CA SER A 104 8.47 0.34 -4.35
C SER A 104 8.95 -1.11 -4.41
N MET A 105 8.81 -1.73 -5.56
CA MET A 105 9.34 -3.06 -5.86
C MET A 105 9.97 -3.05 -7.24
N ARG A 106 11.31 -3.20 -7.30
CA ARG A 106 12.07 -3.24 -8.55
C ARG A 106 11.75 -2.07 -9.48
N GLY A 107 11.88 -0.85 -8.96
CA GLY A 107 11.65 0.39 -9.72
C GLY A 107 10.19 0.77 -9.94
N LEU A 108 9.23 -0.10 -9.61
CA LEU A 108 7.80 0.15 -9.72
C LEU A 108 7.19 0.52 -8.38
N THR A 109 6.19 1.39 -8.39
CA THR A 109 5.54 1.93 -7.17
C THR A 109 4.34 1.08 -6.76
N ASP A 110 3.77 1.36 -5.57
CA ASP A 110 2.52 0.77 -5.07
C ASP A 110 1.36 0.82 -6.09
N GLN A 111 1.34 1.86 -6.95
CA GLN A 111 0.35 1.98 -8.03
C GLN A 111 0.44 0.86 -9.09
N GLN A 112 1.57 0.16 -9.13
CA GLN A 112 1.94 -0.82 -10.16
C GLN A 112 2.18 -2.22 -9.58
N ILE A 113 1.89 -2.41 -8.28
CA ILE A 113 2.04 -3.68 -7.56
C ILE A 113 0.65 -4.16 -7.14
N GLY A 114 0.27 -5.38 -7.53
CA GLY A 114 -1.03 -5.94 -7.18
C GLY A 114 -1.10 -6.34 -5.70
N LEU A 115 -2.12 -5.88 -4.97
CA LEU A 115 -2.38 -6.28 -3.59
C LEU A 115 -3.66 -7.11 -3.51
N THR A 116 -3.57 -8.26 -2.86
CA THR A 116 -4.70 -9.15 -2.61
C THR A 116 -4.79 -9.56 -1.15
N LEU A 117 -5.98 -9.89 -0.70
CA LEU A 117 -6.26 -10.51 0.59
C LEU A 117 -6.99 -11.83 0.35
N ASP A 118 -6.37 -12.95 0.75
CA ASP A 118 -6.85 -14.31 0.44
C ASP A 118 -7.13 -14.52 -1.07
N GLY A 119 -6.30 -13.92 -1.94
CA GLY A 119 -6.48 -13.95 -3.39
C GLY A 119 -7.50 -12.95 -3.96
N ILE A 120 -8.23 -12.22 -3.12
CA ILE A 120 -9.21 -11.22 -3.53
C ILE A 120 -8.55 -9.85 -3.69
N PRO A 121 -8.75 -9.12 -4.82
CA PRO A 121 -8.08 -7.84 -5.04
C PRO A 121 -8.60 -6.75 -4.10
N THR A 122 -7.69 -5.98 -3.50
CA THR A 122 -8.02 -4.88 -2.57
C THR A 122 -7.99 -3.51 -3.25
N GLY A 123 -7.94 -3.46 -4.58
CA GLY A 123 -7.76 -2.24 -5.38
C GLY A 123 -8.76 -1.13 -5.07
N ASP A 124 -8.31 0.09 -5.28
CA ASP A 124 -9.10 1.31 -5.03
C ASP A 124 -8.73 2.36 -6.11
N ALA A 125 -9.53 3.40 -6.27
CA ALA A 125 -9.31 4.43 -7.29
C ALA A 125 -7.99 5.19 -7.07
N ARG A 126 -7.54 5.29 -5.83
CA ARG A 126 -6.34 6.03 -5.45
C ARG A 126 -5.10 5.16 -5.40
N PHE A 127 -5.28 3.90 -5.03
CA PHE A 127 -4.23 2.89 -4.97
C PHE A 127 -4.52 1.84 -6.03
N ASN A 128 -4.07 2.08 -7.24
CA ASN A 128 -4.38 1.25 -8.41
C ASN A 128 -3.97 -0.21 -8.24
N GLY A 129 -2.82 -0.45 -7.60
CA GLY A 129 -2.33 -1.78 -7.27
C GLY A 129 -3.14 -2.47 -6.18
N GLY A 130 -3.62 -1.72 -5.20
CA GLY A 130 -4.44 -2.19 -4.09
C GLY A 130 -4.41 -1.24 -2.91
N SER A 131 -5.49 -1.18 -2.15
CA SER A 131 -5.54 -0.43 -0.88
C SER A 131 -4.64 -1.07 0.17
N PRO A 132 -4.04 -0.28 1.07
CA PRO A 132 -3.31 -0.80 2.22
C PRO A 132 -4.12 -1.84 3.00
N PRO A 133 -3.53 -2.98 3.38
CA PRO A 133 -4.27 -4.12 3.92
C PRO A 133 -4.99 -3.82 5.25
N GLN A 134 -4.47 -2.90 6.07
CA GLN A 134 -5.08 -2.52 7.35
C GLN A 134 -6.51 -1.98 7.21
N ARG A 135 -6.95 -1.59 6.02
CA ARG A 135 -8.35 -1.23 5.76
C ARG A 135 -9.29 -2.43 5.79
N PHE A 136 -8.78 -3.65 5.60
CA PHE A 136 -9.60 -4.85 5.43
C PHE A 136 -9.23 -5.99 6.37
N ILE A 137 -8.04 -5.96 6.98
CA ILE A 137 -7.59 -6.97 7.91
C ILE A 137 -6.81 -6.34 9.05
N ASP A 138 -7.00 -6.87 10.26
CA ASP A 138 -6.15 -6.54 11.39
C ASP A 138 -4.84 -7.35 11.33
N SER A 139 -3.72 -6.73 11.73
CA SER A 139 -2.40 -7.38 11.72
C SER A 139 -2.36 -8.66 12.56
N SER A 140 -3.15 -8.73 13.66
CA SER A 140 -3.25 -9.92 14.52
C SER A 140 -3.98 -11.09 13.85
N ASN A 141 -4.71 -10.84 12.75
CA ASN A 141 -5.42 -11.85 11.97
C ASN A 141 -4.67 -12.27 10.68
N ILE A 142 -3.48 -11.74 10.41
CA ILE A 142 -2.67 -12.16 9.26
C ILE A 142 -1.89 -13.43 9.63
N GLY A 143 -2.03 -14.47 8.82
CA GLY A 143 -1.31 -15.73 8.97
C GLY A 143 0.03 -15.74 8.24
N GLN A 144 0.05 -15.17 7.02
CA GLN A 144 1.26 -15.05 6.20
C GLN A 144 1.13 -13.94 5.16
N ILE A 145 2.26 -13.51 4.59
CA ILE A 145 2.33 -12.61 3.45
C ILE A 145 3.17 -13.28 2.38
N VAL A 146 2.65 -13.38 1.17
CA VAL A 146 3.34 -13.96 0.01
C VAL A 146 3.63 -12.87 -0.99
N VAL A 147 4.90 -12.62 -1.28
CA VAL A 147 5.36 -11.67 -2.28
C VAL A 147 5.85 -12.43 -3.49
N SER A 148 5.20 -12.23 -4.62
CA SER A 148 5.61 -12.76 -5.92
C SER A 148 6.05 -11.59 -6.79
N GLN A 149 7.36 -11.46 -6.95
CA GLN A 149 7.98 -10.39 -7.74
C GLN A 149 7.84 -10.69 -9.25
N SER A 150 7.88 -9.65 -10.07
CA SER A 150 7.89 -9.73 -11.54
C SER A 150 6.64 -10.41 -12.14
N ALA A 151 6.65 -11.72 -12.30
CA ALA A 151 5.57 -12.47 -12.94
C ALA A 151 4.27 -12.46 -12.14
N GLY A 152 4.36 -12.49 -10.82
CA GLY A 152 3.21 -12.75 -9.96
C GLY A 152 2.62 -14.16 -10.14
N ASP A 153 1.56 -14.47 -9.39
CA ASP A 153 0.74 -15.66 -9.66
C ASP A 153 -0.12 -15.42 -10.90
N ILE A 154 -0.25 -16.42 -11.79
CA ILE A 154 -0.98 -16.27 -13.04
C ILE A 154 -2.48 -15.99 -12.81
N GLY A 155 -3.05 -16.56 -11.77
CA GLY A 155 -4.46 -16.39 -11.40
C GLY A 155 -4.74 -15.18 -10.52
N ALA A 156 -3.72 -14.42 -10.09
CA ALA A 156 -3.92 -13.27 -9.21
C ALA A 156 -4.63 -12.10 -9.94
N PRO A 157 -5.83 -11.70 -9.49
CA PRO A 157 -6.62 -10.71 -10.19
C PRO A 157 -6.08 -9.30 -9.93
N SER A 158 -5.62 -8.62 -10.97
CA SER A 158 -5.29 -7.20 -10.93
C SER A 158 -5.23 -6.62 -12.33
N ARG A 159 -5.69 -5.41 -12.49
CA ARG A 159 -5.60 -4.64 -13.74
C ARG A 159 -4.43 -3.64 -13.78
N PHE A 160 -3.56 -3.65 -12.75
CA PHE A 160 -2.44 -2.70 -12.59
C PHE A 160 -1.15 -3.35 -12.09
N ALA A 161 -1.10 -4.68 -11.99
CA ALA A 161 0.06 -5.38 -11.45
C ALA A 161 1.16 -5.53 -12.52
N LEU A 162 1.95 -4.49 -12.71
CA LEU A 162 3.08 -4.47 -13.63
C LEU A 162 4.35 -5.11 -13.02
N GLY A 163 4.53 -4.99 -11.69
CA GLY A 163 5.72 -5.41 -10.95
C GLY A 163 5.57 -6.71 -10.16
N GLY A 164 4.39 -7.32 -10.15
CA GLY A 164 4.11 -8.52 -9.36
C GLY A 164 2.99 -8.32 -8.34
N PHE A 165 2.90 -9.23 -7.36
CA PHE A 165 1.80 -9.29 -6.40
C PHE A 165 2.28 -9.49 -4.97
N ILE A 166 1.51 -8.91 -4.05
CA ILE A 166 1.59 -9.19 -2.61
C ILE A 166 0.24 -9.69 -2.15
N ASN A 167 0.20 -10.94 -1.67
CA ASN A 167 -1.01 -11.55 -1.13
C ASN A 167 -0.90 -11.65 0.39
N PHE A 168 -1.79 -10.95 1.09
CA PHE A 168 -1.99 -11.11 2.53
C PHE A 168 -2.95 -12.26 2.75
N VAL A 169 -2.58 -13.23 3.58
CA VAL A 169 -3.40 -14.41 3.87
C VAL A 169 -3.91 -14.32 5.29
N SER A 170 -5.22 -14.33 5.46
CA SER A 170 -5.85 -14.27 6.77
C SER A 170 -5.67 -15.60 7.53
N ASP A 171 -5.51 -15.49 8.84
CA ASP A 171 -5.39 -16.64 9.75
C ASP A 171 -6.68 -17.48 9.73
N ASN A 172 -6.57 -18.78 9.90
CA ASN A 172 -7.71 -19.67 10.02
C ASN A 172 -8.24 -19.70 11.46
N PRO A 173 -9.55 -19.94 11.65
CA PRO A 173 -10.12 -20.17 12.98
C PRO A 173 -9.47 -21.40 13.65
N ALA A 174 -9.27 -21.33 14.96
CA ALA A 174 -8.76 -22.43 15.74
C ALA A 174 -9.79 -23.58 15.86
N ARG A 175 -9.32 -24.84 15.89
CA ARG A 175 -10.21 -26.00 16.11
C ARG A 175 -10.69 -26.16 17.54
N ALA A 176 -9.96 -25.60 18.51
CA ALA A 176 -10.37 -25.55 19.90
C ALA A 176 -11.03 -24.18 20.20
N PHE A 177 -12.04 -24.19 21.05
CA PHE A 177 -12.57 -22.92 21.57
C PHE A 177 -11.47 -22.14 22.28
N GLY A 178 -11.43 -20.83 22.06
CA GLY A 178 -10.45 -19.98 22.71
C GLY A 178 -10.77 -18.49 22.59
N VAL A 179 -10.23 -17.72 23.53
CA VAL A 179 -10.31 -16.26 23.51
C VAL A 179 -8.89 -15.70 23.54
N THR A 180 -8.57 -14.83 22.57
CA THR A 180 -7.32 -14.06 22.54
C THR A 180 -7.62 -12.61 22.87
N VAL A 181 -6.93 -12.05 23.86
CA VAL A 181 -7.00 -10.64 24.22
C VAL A 181 -5.59 -10.06 24.09
N GLU A 182 -5.47 -8.91 23.42
CA GLU A 182 -4.23 -8.17 23.33
C GLU A 182 -4.46 -6.73 23.76
N GLY A 183 -3.53 -6.17 24.53
CA GLY A 183 -3.50 -4.76 24.88
C GLY A 183 -2.12 -4.18 24.71
N GLY A 184 -2.02 -2.95 24.21
CA GLY A 184 -0.76 -2.28 23.99
C GLY A 184 -0.84 -0.77 24.19
N VAL A 185 0.26 -0.21 24.68
CA VAL A 185 0.45 1.24 24.86
C VAL A 185 1.84 1.65 24.35
N GLY A 186 2.00 2.91 23.99
CA GLY A 186 3.29 3.35 23.45
C GLY A 186 3.43 4.86 23.29
N SER A 187 4.47 5.25 22.58
CA SER A 187 4.75 6.65 22.24
C SER A 187 3.55 7.30 21.53
N ASP A 188 3.41 8.60 21.63
CA ASP A 188 2.38 9.41 20.99
C ASP A 188 0.96 9.03 21.42
N ASP A 189 0.79 8.79 22.72
CA ASP A 189 -0.46 8.35 23.35
C ASP A 189 -1.08 7.13 22.67
N PHE A 190 -0.25 6.28 22.05
CA PHE A 190 -0.72 5.07 21.41
C PHE A 190 -1.36 4.14 22.40
N SER A 191 -2.58 3.70 22.08
CA SER A 191 -3.29 2.63 22.77
C SER A 191 -3.98 1.72 21.76
N ARG A 192 -3.98 0.41 22.02
CA ARG A 192 -4.68 -0.56 21.21
C ARG A 192 -5.24 -1.68 22.07
N GLU A 193 -6.45 -2.07 21.77
CA GLU A 193 -7.15 -3.21 22.33
C GLU A 193 -7.59 -4.13 21.20
N TYR A 194 -7.42 -5.42 21.38
CA TYR A 194 -7.87 -6.44 20.44
C TYR A 194 -8.45 -7.62 21.20
N ILE A 195 -9.57 -8.12 20.72
CA ILE A 195 -10.20 -9.36 21.18
C ILE A 195 -10.56 -10.24 19.99
N ARG A 196 -10.29 -11.54 20.09
CA ARG A 196 -10.72 -12.56 19.15
C ARG A 196 -11.28 -13.75 19.91
N VAL A 197 -12.44 -14.21 19.48
CA VAL A 197 -13.10 -15.41 19.98
C VAL A 197 -13.12 -16.43 18.85
N ASP A 198 -12.42 -17.54 19.04
CA ASP A 198 -12.47 -18.71 18.17
C ASP A 198 -13.56 -19.67 18.69
N SER A 199 -14.47 -20.11 17.83
CA SER A 199 -15.60 -20.95 18.22
C SER A 199 -15.21 -22.38 18.60
N GLY A 200 -14.00 -22.81 18.20
CA GLY A 200 -13.70 -24.23 18.09
C GLY A 200 -14.51 -24.89 16.97
N GLU A 201 -14.48 -26.21 16.90
CA GLU A 201 -15.27 -26.97 15.95
C GLU A 201 -16.72 -27.08 16.46
N LEU A 202 -17.65 -26.28 15.88
CA LEU A 202 -19.07 -26.25 16.25
C LEU A 202 -19.85 -27.46 15.76
N TRP A 203 -19.53 -27.90 14.52
CA TRP A 203 -20.00 -29.13 13.93
C TRP A 203 -18.92 -29.69 13.00
N LYS A 204 -19.05 -30.92 12.56
CA LYS A 204 -18.00 -31.60 11.79
C LYS A 204 -17.41 -30.74 10.69
N GLY A 205 -16.17 -30.30 10.89
CA GLY A 205 -15.39 -29.55 9.94
C GLY A 205 -15.64 -28.02 9.91
N PHE A 206 -16.57 -27.48 10.73
CA PHE A 206 -16.81 -26.03 10.77
C PHE A 206 -16.16 -25.36 11.97
N THR A 207 -15.38 -24.34 11.71
CA THR A 207 -14.75 -23.44 12.68
C THR A 207 -14.99 -21.98 12.29
N SER A 208 -15.03 -21.08 13.28
CA SER A 208 -15.15 -19.65 13.02
C SER A 208 -14.42 -18.79 14.04
N TYR A 209 -14.12 -17.54 13.69
CA TYR A 209 -13.73 -16.53 14.67
C TYR A 209 -14.50 -15.20 14.44
N LEU A 210 -14.61 -14.45 15.50
CA LEU A 210 -15.00 -13.05 15.50
C LEU A 210 -13.93 -12.25 16.23
N SER A 211 -13.48 -11.13 15.65
CA SER A 211 -12.51 -10.24 16.28
C SER A 211 -12.93 -8.77 16.21
N TYR A 212 -12.46 -8.01 17.18
CA TYR A 212 -12.60 -6.56 17.25
C TYR A 212 -11.29 -5.91 17.66
N THR A 213 -10.95 -4.81 17.00
CA THR A 213 -9.81 -3.95 17.33
C THR A 213 -10.30 -2.53 17.56
N ASN A 214 -9.77 -1.88 18.58
CA ASN A 214 -9.83 -0.44 18.77
C ASN A 214 -8.41 0.10 18.92
N ALA A 215 -8.03 1.13 18.16
CA ALA A 215 -6.70 1.73 18.22
C ALA A 215 -6.80 3.25 18.15
N TYR A 216 -5.92 3.91 18.88
CA TYR A 216 -5.78 5.37 18.92
C TYR A 216 -4.31 5.75 19.02
N ASN A 217 -3.89 6.80 18.34
CA ASN A 217 -2.62 7.47 18.56
C ASN A 217 -2.67 8.94 18.16
N LYS A 218 -1.82 9.75 18.75
CA LYS A 218 -1.53 11.10 18.26
C LYS A 218 -0.54 11.03 17.09
N ILE A 219 -0.61 12.03 16.23
CA ILE A 219 0.42 12.23 15.20
C ILE A 219 1.67 12.80 15.87
N TRP A 220 2.80 12.16 15.67
CA TRP A 220 4.07 12.54 16.31
C TRP A 220 4.62 13.90 15.84
N ALA A 221 4.32 14.30 14.59
CA ALA A 221 4.80 15.53 13.99
C ALA A 221 3.81 16.67 14.19
N GLY A 222 4.30 17.86 14.57
CA GLY A 222 3.47 19.06 14.69
C GLY A 222 2.51 19.05 15.88
N PRO A 223 1.29 19.58 15.72
CA PRO A 223 0.37 19.79 16.84
C PRO A 223 -0.15 18.50 17.46
N GLN A 224 -0.22 18.48 18.80
CA GLN A 224 -0.72 17.34 19.58
C GLN A 224 -2.25 17.13 19.51
N SER A 225 -2.97 18.01 18.81
CA SER A 225 -4.41 17.84 18.52
C SER A 225 -4.68 16.83 17.40
N ARG A 226 -3.68 16.53 16.57
CA ARG A 226 -3.78 15.58 15.46
C ARG A 226 -3.72 14.15 15.96
N HIS A 227 -4.60 13.32 15.46
CA HIS A 227 -4.70 11.92 15.90
C HIS A 227 -5.23 11.02 14.79
N ASP A 228 -5.04 9.73 15.00
CA ASP A 228 -5.71 8.65 14.27
C ASP A 228 -6.53 7.83 15.25
N ASP A 229 -7.71 7.42 14.84
CA ASP A 229 -8.53 6.43 15.54
C ASP A 229 -9.06 5.38 14.55
N ARG A 230 -9.21 4.15 15.02
CA ARG A 230 -9.64 3.04 14.20
C ARG A 230 -10.43 2.01 15.00
N GLY A 231 -11.66 1.71 14.56
CA GLY A 231 -12.44 0.57 14.98
C GLY A 231 -12.53 -0.46 13.85
N HIS A 232 -12.18 -1.74 14.10
CA HIS A 232 -12.17 -2.77 13.06
C HIS A 232 -12.80 -4.06 13.55
N TRP A 233 -13.75 -4.60 12.77
CA TRP A 233 -14.43 -5.86 13.01
C TRP A 233 -14.12 -6.87 11.93
N GLU A 234 -13.90 -8.14 12.32
CA GLU A 234 -13.73 -9.24 11.38
C GLU A 234 -14.45 -10.49 11.84
N PHE A 235 -15.04 -11.18 10.87
CA PHE A 235 -15.55 -12.54 11.04
C PHE A 235 -14.95 -13.41 9.94
N LYS A 236 -14.53 -14.64 10.27
CA LYS A 236 -14.18 -15.69 9.30
C LYS A 236 -14.75 -17.02 9.78
N GLY A 237 -15.45 -17.71 8.87
CA GLY A 237 -15.91 -19.08 9.05
C GLY A 237 -15.27 -19.98 8.00
N VAL A 238 -14.91 -21.20 8.38
CA VAL A 238 -14.31 -22.20 7.48
C VAL A 238 -15.03 -23.51 7.67
N GLN A 239 -15.55 -24.10 6.57
CA GLN A 239 -16.09 -25.45 6.52
C GLN A 239 -15.16 -26.33 5.71
N THR A 240 -14.69 -27.43 6.31
CA THR A 240 -13.98 -28.52 5.63
C THR A 240 -14.89 -29.74 5.54
N PHE A 241 -15.04 -30.27 4.34
CA PHE A 241 -15.87 -31.45 4.08
C PHE A 241 -15.04 -32.73 4.10
N GLY A 242 -15.73 -33.88 4.25
CA GLY A 242 -15.04 -35.17 4.35
C GLY A 242 -14.30 -35.63 3.08
N ASN A 243 -14.62 -35.06 1.92
CA ASN A 243 -13.90 -35.26 0.65
C ASN A 243 -12.71 -34.32 0.44
N GLY A 244 -12.37 -33.49 1.44
CA GLY A 244 -11.26 -32.51 1.34
C GLY A 244 -11.69 -31.14 0.78
N SER A 245 -12.91 -30.99 0.25
CA SER A 245 -13.40 -29.69 -0.19
C SER A 245 -13.46 -28.68 0.96
N THR A 246 -13.22 -27.41 0.67
CA THR A 246 -13.29 -26.33 1.66
C THR A 246 -14.12 -25.17 1.15
N ILE A 247 -14.83 -24.52 2.06
CA ILE A 247 -15.46 -23.22 1.83
C ILE A 247 -15.10 -22.32 3.01
N SER A 248 -14.64 -21.12 2.74
CA SER A 248 -14.49 -20.09 3.76
C SER A 248 -15.31 -18.85 3.41
N ALA A 249 -15.84 -18.19 4.43
CA ALA A 249 -16.54 -16.93 4.31
C ALA A 249 -15.86 -15.92 5.23
N ARG A 250 -15.56 -14.73 4.74
CA ARG A 250 -14.99 -13.65 5.55
C ARG A 250 -15.71 -12.34 5.29
N ILE A 251 -15.93 -11.58 6.36
CA ILE A 251 -16.43 -10.20 6.32
C ILE A 251 -15.63 -9.34 7.28
N SER A 252 -15.25 -8.15 6.85
CA SER A 252 -14.61 -7.14 7.69
C SER A 252 -15.29 -5.78 7.52
N TYR A 253 -15.25 -4.98 8.58
CA TYR A 253 -15.70 -3.60 8.59
C TYR A 253 -14.69 -2.74 9.34
N ASN A 254 -14.23 -1.68 8.68
CA ASN A 254 -13.29 -0.69 9.21
C ASN A 254 -13.98 0.68 9.30
N ASN A 255 -13.84 1.33 10.44
CA ASN A 255 -14.22 2.72 10.64
C ASN A 255 -13.02 3.46 11.21
N GLN A 256 -12.51 4.44 10.46
CA GLN A 256 -11.27 5.12 10.76
C GLN A 256 -11.40 6.62 10.51
N PHE A 257 -10.79 7.39 11.38
CA PHE A 257 -10.41 8.78 11.15
C PHE A 257 -8.90 8.90 11.24
N ASP A 258 -8.29 9.64 10.31
CA ASP A 258 -6.86 9.91 10.32
C ASP A 258 -6.57 11.37 9.96
N ASN A 259 -5.62 11.98 10.67
CA ASN A 259 -5.03 13.23 10.23
C ASN A 259 -3.82 12.94 9.33
N ASP A 260 -3.75 13.65 8.19
CA ASP A 260 -2.64 13.51 7.25
C ASP A 260 -1.36 14.18 7.79
N PHE A 261 -0.19 13.67 7.41
CA PHE A 261 1.08 14.37 7.54
C PHE A 261 1.22 15.44 6.46
N ASN A 262 1.80 16.58 6.81
CA ASN A 262 2.25 17.54 5.81
C ASN A 262 3.55 17.08 5.15
N ILE A 263 3.79 17.61 3.96
CA ILE A 263 5.01 17.39 3.19
C ILE A 263 5.89 18.63 3.27
N VAL A 264 7.21 18.41 3.39
CA VAL A 264 8.20 19.47 3.55
C VAL A 264 9.17 19.53 2.37
N THR A 265 9.76 20.69 2.13
CA THR A 265 10.91 20.81 1.23
C THR A 265 12.20 20.40 1.94
N LEU A 266 13.26 20.06 1.19
CA LEU A 266 14.56 19.74 1.79
C LEU A 266 15.11 20.85 2.68
N PRO A 267 15.07 22.16 2.33
CA PRO A 267 15.46 23.22 3.23
C PRO A 267 14.65 23.30 4.53
N GLN A 268 13.34 23.08 4.48
CA GLN A 268 12.47 23.03 5.66
C GLN A 268 12.85 21.87 6.58
N TYR A 269 13.07 20.68 6.00
CA TYR A 269 13.57 19.53 6.75
C TYR A 269 14.92 19.79 7.38
N LEU A 270 15.88 20.37 6.66
CA LEU A 270 17.21 20.68 7.21
C LEU A 270 17.15 21.71 8.34
N ALA A 271 16.21 22.65 8.29
CA ALA A 271 15.98 23.63 9.36
C ALA A 271 15.35 22.99 10.61
N ASN A 272 14.44 22.03 10.45
CA ASN A 272 13.85 21.26 11.55
C ASN A 272 13.48 19.84 11.09
N LYS A 273 14.35 18.89 11.41
CA LYS A 273 14.25 17.49 10.99
C LYS A 273 13.12 16.69 11.67
N ARG A 274 12.37 17.31 12.58
CA ARG A 274 11.29 16.69 13.36
C ARG A 274 9.95 17.40 13.20
N SER A 275 9.82 18.25 12.20
CA SER A 275 8.59 18.99 11.94
C SER A 275 8.10 18.74 10.52
N ASP A 276 6.82 18.51 10.37
CA ASP A 276 6.13 18.52 9.08
C ASP A 276 5.51 19.90 8.75
N GLN A 277 5.92 20.96 9.48
CA GLN A 277 5.45 22.33 9.33
C GLN A 277 3.94 22.52 9.61
N ALA A 278 3.23 21.53 10.17
CA ALA A 278 1.86 21.73 10.61
C ALA A 278 1.80 22.68 11.80
N THR A 279 0.75 23.51 11.86
CA THR A 279 0.48 24.44 12.96
C THR A 279 -0.77 24.00 13.74
N ASP A 280 -0.86 24.40 15.01
CA ASP A 280 -2.02 24.15 15.88
C ASP A 280 -2.85 25.39 16.19
N ALA A 281 -2.41 26.54 15.72
CA ALA A 281 -3.11 27.81 15.91
C ALA A 281 -3.80 28.24 14.60
N VAL A 282 -5.04 28.68 14.74
CA VAL A 282 -5.79 29.35 13.66
C VAL A 282 -5.49 30.83 13.75
N SER A 283 -4.84 31.37 12.71
CA SER A 283 -4.48 32.80 12.64
C SER A 283 -5.60 33.68 12.11
N GLY A 284 -6.59 33.09 11.44
CA GLY A 284 -7.61 33.79 10.67
C GLY A 284 -7.11 34.32 9.31
N ILE A 285 -5.84 34.02 8.97
CA ILE A 285 -5.24 34.36 7.67
C ILE A 285 -5.18 33.09 6.81
N PRO A 286 -6.00 32.95 5.77
CA PRO A 286 -6.15 31.70 5.03
C PRO A 286 -4.83 31.10 4.53
N VAL A 287 -3.92 31.92 4.02
CA VAL A 287 -2.63 31.44 3.49
C VAL A 287 -1.71 30.87 4.58
N VAL A 288 -1.84 31.33 5.82
CA VAL A 288 -1.11 30.81 6.98
C VAL A 288 -1.78 29.52 7.47
N ASP A 289 -3.09 29.49 7.52
CA ASP A 289 -3.90 28.40 8.07
C ASP A 289 -3.98 27.19 7.13
N LEU A 290 -3.42 27.28 5.92
CA LEU A 290 -3.26 26.12 5.02
C LEU A 290 -2.44 24.97 5.65
N ASN A 291 -1.58 25.28 6.61
CA ASN A 291 -0.78 24.32 7.34
C ASN A 291 -1.39 23.92 8.69
N TYR A 292 -2.62 24.35 8.99
CA TYR A 292 -3.31 23.94 10.21
C TYR A 292 -3.59 22.44 10.20
N GLY A 293 -2.94 21.71 11.11
CA GLY A 293 -2.94 20.25 11.11
C GLY A 293 -4.32 19.64 11.35
N GLY A 294 -5.18 20.28 12.15
CA GLY A 294 -6.53 19.79 12.41
C GLY A 294 -7.49 19.85 11.20
N ALA A 295 -7.11 20.57 10.13
CA ALA A 295 -7.88 20.63 8.89
C ALA A 295 -7.43 19.63 7.82
N LEU A 296 -6.38 18.84 8.10
CA LEU A 296 -5.85 17.83 7.20
C LEU A 296 -6.23 16.45 7.72
N GLY A 297 -7.03 15.72 6.98
CA GLY A 297 -7.41 14.38 7.41
C GLY A 297 -8.50 13.75 6.58
N GLY A 298 -8.99 12.61 7.03
CA GLY A 298 -10.04 11.89 6.33
C GLY A 298 -10.78 10.89 7.19
N THR A 299 -11.97 10.58 6.77
CA THR A 299 -12.78 9.50 7.31
C THR A 299 -12.76 8.31 6.35
N ARG A 300 -12.83 7.09 6.87
CA ARG A 300 -12.90 5.85 6.08
C ARG A 300 -13.86 4.88 6.73
N LYS A 301 -14.79 4.38 5.94
CA LYS A 301 -15.71 3.31 6.31
C LYS A 301 -15.66 2.27 5.21
N ASP A 302 -14.91 1.22 5.45
CA ASP A 302 -14.60 0.21 4.45
C ASP A 302 -15.20 -1.12 4.87
N MET A 303 -15.78 -1.84 3.94
CA MET A 303 -16.28 -3.19 4.15
C MET A 303 -15.78 -4.09 3.02
N MET A 304 -15.39 -5.31 3.37
CA MET A 304 -15.03 -6.35 2.42
C MET A 304 -15.66 -7.67 2.86
N ALA A 305 -16.39 -8.31 1.96
CA ALA A 305 -17.01 -9.62 2.18
C ALA A 305 -16.70 -10.53 0.99
N TYR A 306 -16.33 -11.77 1.26
CA TYR A 306 -16.03 -12.75 0.21
C TYR A 306 -16.20 -14.18 0.69
N PHE A 307 -16.31 -15.08 -0.30
CA PHE A 307 -16.17 -16.51 -0.11
C PHE A 307 -14.94 -16.97 -0.89
N ASN A 308 -14.19 -17.91 -0.32
CA ASN A 308 -13.23 -18.72 -1.05
C ASN A 308 -13.66 -20.17 -0.99
N SER A 309 -13.57 -20.87 -2.12
CA SER A 309 -13.93 -22.27 -2.20
C SER A 309 -12.86 -23.09 -2.92
N ASP A 310 -12.72 -24.35 -2.50
CA ASP A 310 -11.95 -25.36 -3.19
C ASP A 310 -12.76 -26.65 -3.18
N PHE A 311 -13.43 -26.95 -4.28
CA PHE A 311 -14.24 -28.15 -4.45
C PHE A 311 -13.39 -29.25 -5.08
N VAL A 312 -13.14 -30.33 -4.34
CA VAL A 312 -12.51 -31.55 -4.84
C VAL A 312 -13.53 -32.33 -5.64
N LEU A 313 -13.33 -32.43 -6.96
CA LEU A 313 -14.21 -33.10 -7.91
C LEU A 313 -13.59 -34.43 -8.37
N GLY A 314 -13.41 -35.36 -7.44
CA GLY A 314 -12.68 -36.61 -7.66
C GLY A 314 -11.20 -36.51 -7.38
N ASP A 315 -10.38 -37.43 -7.93
CA ASP A 315 -8.98 -37.58 -7.52
C ASP A 315 -8.02 -36.53 -8.13
N LYS A 316 -8.43 -35.84 -9.20
CA LYS A 316 -7.53 -34.99 -10.00
C LYS A 316 -8.05 -33.56 -10.26
N TRP A 317 -9.29 -33.29 -9.93
CA TRP A 317 -9.92 -32.03 -10.30
C TRP A 317 -10.30 -31.20 -9.09
N HIS A 318 -9.95 -29.91 -9.16
CA HIS A 318 -10.35 -28.91 -8.20
C HIS A 318 -11.06 -27.75 -8.92
N LEU A 319 -12.17 -27.32 -8.35
CA LEU A 319 -12.91 -26.14 -8.83
C LEU A 319 -12.93 -25.10 -7.71
N LYS A 320 -12.43 -23.91 -7.99
CA LYS A 320 -12.48 -22.76 -7.09
C LYS A 320 -13.41 -21.70 -7.67
N ILE A 321 -14.25 -21.11 -6.84
CA ILE A 321 -15.14 -19.99 -7.19
C ILE A 321 -15.19 -19.05 -6.00
N ASP A 322 -14.69 -17.84 -6.17
CA ASP A 322 -14.45 -16.89 -5.07
C ASP A 322 -15.16 -15.56 -5.35
N PRO A 323 -16.47 -15.43 -5.09
CA PRO A 323 -17.21 -14.19 -5.22
C PRO A 323 -16.89 -13.22 -4.09
N TYR A 324 -16.90 -11.93 -4.39
CA TYR A 324 -16.63 -10.88 -3.42
C TYR A 324 -17.44 -9.61 -3.64
N TYR A 325 -17.60 -8.86 -2.55
CA TYR A 325 -18.17 -7.53 -2.54
C TYR A 325 -17.35 -6.62 -1.63
N GLN A 326 -17.07 -5.40 -2.09
CA GLN A 326 -16.30 -4.42 -1.33
C GLN A 326 -16.95 -3.05 -1.45
N THR A 327 -17.04 -2.33 -0.33
CA THR A 327 -17.38 -0.91 -0.31
C THR A 327 -16.25 -0.11 0.30
N LEU A 328 -15.99 1.05 -0.27
CA LEU A 328 -15.07 2.04 0.23
C LEU A 328 -15.85 3.36 0.32
N ARG A 329 -15.91 3.95 1.50
CA ARG A 329 -16.57 5.22 1.77
C ARG A 329 -15.60 6.11 2.54
N GLY A 330 -15.55 7.39 2.20
CA GLY A 330 -14.71 8.28 2.96
C GLY A 330 -14.69 9.69 2.42
N ASP A 331 -14.33 10.62 3.30
CA ASP A 331 -14.16 12.03 2.99
C ASP A 331 -12.70 12.41 3.21
N SER A 332 -12.12 13.14 2.28
CA SER A 332 -10.84 13.83 2.50
C SER A 332 -11.14 15.28 2.84
N LEU A 333 -10.59 15.76 3.94
CA LEU A 333 -10.78 17.10 4.47
C LEU A 333 -9.52 17.92 4.28
N ARG A 334 -9.68 19.16 3.82
CA ARG A 334 -8.56 20.11 3.73
C ARG A 334 -9.05 21.55 3.81
N TYR A 335 -8.44 22.35 4.68
CA TYR A 335 -8.59 23.79 4.63
C TYR A 335 -7.99 24.31 3.33
N GLN A 336 -8.71 25.15 2.61
CA GLN A 336 -8.25 25.68 1.34
C GLN A 336 -8.72 27.13 1.15
N ASP A 337 -7.80 27.99 0.74
CA ASP A 337 -8.13 29.29 0.20
C ASP A 337 -8.76 29.12 -1.20
N ARG A 338 -9.99 29.60 -1.35
CA ARG A 338 -10.74 29.55 -2.59
C ARG A 338 -10.06 30.28 -3.74
N GLN A 339 -9.16 31.21 -3.44
CA GLN A 339 -8.60 32.16 -4.39
C GLN A 339 -7.14 31.92 -4.76
N ARG A 340 -6.58 30.77 -4.45
CA ARG A 340 -5.17 30.47 -4.73
C ARG A 340 -4.86 30.25 -6.21
N THR A 341 -5.53 30.95 -7.11
CA THR A 341 -5.55 30.61 -8.52
C THR A 341 -4.87 31.62 -9.39
N LEU A 342 -3.89 32.38 -9.07
CA LEU A 342 -3.49 33.39 -10.08
C LEU A 342 -2.02 33.84 -10.04
N ALA A 343 -1.08 33.00 -9.73
CA ALA A 343 0.28 33.27 -10.20
C ALA A 343 0.45 32.57 -11.57
N GLY A 344 -0.01 33.22 -12.65
CA GLY A 344 0.23 32.79 -14.02
C GLY A 344 -0.88 31.99 -14.71
N GLY A 345 -2.02 31.74 -14.06
CA GLY A 345 -3.18 31.09 -14.70
C GLY A 345 -4.11 32.05 -15.42
N ASP A 346 -4.93 31.55 -16.31
CA ASP A 346 -6.00 32.33 -16.95
C ASP A 346 -6.96 32.88 -15.88
N PRO A 347 -7.02 34.21 -15.67
CA PRO A 347 -7.90 34.83 -14.68
C PRO A 347 -9.39 34.56 -14.97
N TYR A 348 -9.70 33.98 -16.11
CA TYR A 348 -11.04 33.63 -16.56
C TYR A 348 -11.34 32.14 -16.47
N ALA A 349 -10.39 31.28 -15.98
CA ALA A 349 -10.64 29.86 -15.79
C ALA A 349 -11.82 29.66 -14.83
N VAL A 350 -12.69 28.72 -15.18
CA VAL A 350 -13.78 28.30 -14.31
C VAL A 350 -13.15 27.50 -13.15
N THR A 351 -13.30 27.99 -11.90
CA THR A 351 -12.73 27.34 -10.71
C THR A 351 -13.69 26.39 -10.03
N GLY A 352 -14.94 26.32 -10.47
CA GLY A 352 -15.96 25.43 -9.93
C GLY A 352 -17.36 25.76 -10.42
N TYR A 353 -18.34 25.12 -9.81
CA TYR A 353 -19.76 25.24 -10.15
C TYR A 353 -20.58 25.51 -8.89
N SER A 354 -21.61 26.32 -8.99
CA SER A 354 -22.59 26.53 -7.91
C SER A 354 -23.30 25.22 -7.58
N ALA A 355 -24.00 25.18 -6.44
CA ALA A 355 -24.86 24.04 -6.08
C ALA A 355 -25.95 23.75 -7.15
N THR A 356 -26.27 24.71 -7.99
CA THR A 356 -27.22 24.59 -9.11
C THR A 356 -26.55 24.27 -10.45
N GLY A 357 -25.23 24.03 -10.47
CA GLY A 357 -24.46 23.70 -11.67
C GLY A 357 -24.03 24.90 -12.53
N ALA A 358 -24.22 26.16 -12.09
CA ALA A 358 -23.72 27.31 -12.81
C ALA A 358 -22.20 27.46 -12.60
N ALA A 359 -21.46 27.74 -13.67
CA ALA A 359 -20.01 27.93 -13.59
C ALA A 359 -19.69 29.20 -12.77
N LEU A 360 -18.78 29.09 -11.83
CA LEU A 360 -18.31 30.15 -10.95
C LEU A 360 -16.94 30.63 -11.40
N ARG A 361 -16.77 31.94 -11.41
CA ARG A 361 -15.48 32.60 -11.55
C ARG A 361 -15.05 33.15 -10.20
N PRO A 362 -13.77 33.06 -9.84
CA PRO A 362 -13.31 33.65 -8.59
C PRO A 362 -13.51 35.15 -8.61
N ALA A 363 -14.01 35.70 -7.52
CA ALA A 363 -14.01 37.13 -7.32
C ALA A 363 -12.60 37.56 -6.95
N LEU A 364 -11.89 38.24 -7.83
CA LEU A 364 -10.59 38.90 -7.57
C LEU A 364 -10.80 40.03 -6.59
N THR A 365 -10.37 39.85 -5.34
CA THR A 365 -10.54 40.93 -4.35
C THR A 365 -9.29 41.80 -4.22
N THR A 366 -8.09 41.32 -4.31
CA THR A 366 -6.86 42.13 -4.30
C THR A 366 -5.64 41.30 -4.71
N LEU A 367 -4.84 41.79 -5.63
CA LEU A 367 -3.53 41.25 -5.95
C LEU A 367 -2.43 42.05 -5.26
N VAL A 368 -1.62 41.42 -4.42
CA VAL A 368 -0.40 42.00 -3.86
C VAL A 368 0.76 41.09 -4.28
N ASN A 369 1.69 41.67 -5.05
CA ASN A 369 2.84 40.93 -5.60
C ASN A 369 2.45 39.65 -6.37
N ASN A 370 1.41 39.72 -7.20
CA ASN A 370 0.81 38.58 -7.93
C ASN A 370 0.24 37.44 -7.04
N ALA A 371 0.05 37.70 -5.75
CA ALA A 371 -0.67 36.79 -4.87
C ALA A 371 -2.02 37.39 -4.46
N VAL A 372 -3.06 36.60 -4.45
CA VAL A 372 -4.36 37.03 -3.91
C VAL A 372 -4.30 37.00 -2.40
N VAL A 373 -4.48 38.13 -1.76
CA VAL A 373 -4.48 38.25 -0.31
C VAL A 373 -5.92 38.50 0.16
N GLY A 374 -6.41 37.71 1.11
CA GLY A 374 -7.63 37.95 1.85
C GLY A 374 -8.94 37.46 1.23
N GLY A 375 -8.90 36.41 0.42
CA GLY A 375 -10.12 35.69 0.02
C GLY A 375 -10.76 34.89 1.15
N PRO A 376 -12.06 34.55 1.03
CA PRO A 376 -12.69 33.67 1.98
C PRO A 376 -12.03 32.28 1.96
N ALA A 377 -11.88 31.70 3.13
CA ALA A 377 -11.41 30.34 3.30
C ALA A 377 -12.60 29.38 3.34
N ASP A 378 -12.39 28.20 2.79
CA ASP A 378 -13.37 27.13 2.79
C ASP A 378 -12.78 25.83 3.35
N MET A 379 -13.63 25.01 3.89
CA MET A 379 -13.33 23.59 4.10
C MET A 379 -13.62 22.85 2.79
N ARG A 380 -12.59 22.32 2.18
CA ARG A 380 -12.72 21.40 1.05
C ARG A 380 -13.01 20.00 1.58
N VAL A 381 -14.14 19.46 1.18
CA VAL A 381 -14.53 18.07 1.45
C VAL A 381 -14.56 17.31 0.13
N THR A 382 -13.89 16.18 0.08
CA THR A 382 -13.87 15.33 -1.12
C THR A 382 -14.43 13.97 -0.75
N PRO A 383 -15.78 13.77 -0.83
CA PRO A 383 -16.38 12.46 -0.66
C PRO A 383 -15.98 11.52 -1.81
N ARG A 384 -15.58 10.33 -1.42
CA ARG A 384 -15.17 9.24 -2.31
C ARG A 384 -15.95 7.98 -1.97
N ASN A 385 -16.72 7.52 -2.94
CA ASN A 385 -17.53 6.33 -2.77
C ASN A 385 -17.19 5.33 -3.86
N ARG A 386 -16.98 4.07 -3.48
CA ARG A 386 -16.73 2.98 -4.40
C ARG A 386 -17.49 1.74 -3.96
N ASP A 387 -18.08 1.07 -4.94
CA ASP A 387 -18.66 -0.26 -4.82
C ASP A 387 -18.01 -1.19 -5.83
N ARG A 388 -17.53 -2.35 -5.37
CA ARG A 388 -16.93 -3.38 -6.20
C ARG A 388 -17.63 -4.70 -5.96
N VAL A 389 -17.94 -5.40 -7.04
CA VAL A 389 -18.44 -6.76 -7.02
C VAL A 389 -17.70 -7.55 -8.08
N GLY A 390 -17.27 -8.74 -7.74
CA GLY A 390 -16.51 -9.59 -8.66
C GLY A 390 -16.45 -11.04 -8.21
N SER A 391 -15.81 -11.85 -9.03
CA SER A 391 -15.52 -13.25 -8.73
C SER A 391 -14.31 -13.71 -9.51
N THR A 392 -13.50 -14.57 -8.90
CA THR A 392 -12.56 -15.44 -9.59
C THR A 392 -13.16 -16.82 -9.75
N ALA A 393 -12.76 -17.53 -10.79
CA ALA A 393 -13.06 -18.94 -10.98
C ALA A 393 -11.83 -19.65 -11.56
N GLU A 394 -11.47 -20.81 -11.02
CA GLU A 394 -10.31 -21.59 -11.48
C GLU A 394 -10.65 -23.09 -11.47
N LEU A 395 -10.37 -23.75 -12.59
CA LEU A 395 -10.36 -25.20 -12.69
C LEU A 395 -8.91 -25.68 -12.73
N VAL A 396 -8.56 -26.56 -11.81
CA VAL A 396 -7.25 -27.21 -11.72
C VAL A 396 -7.38 -28.68 -12.03
N ALA A 397 -6.52 -29.19 -12.89
CA ALA A 397 -6.40 -30.62 -13.17
C ALA A 397 -5.00 -31.08 -12.73
N ASP A 398 -4.93 -31.77 -11.60
CA ASP A 398 -3.68 -32.27 -11.05
C ASP A 398 -3.32 -33.61 -11.70
N ASP A 399 -2.06 -33.72 -12.16
CA ASP A 399 -1.50 -34.94 -12.76
C ASP A 399 -2.42 -35.56 -13.86
N LEU A 400 -2.99 -34.66 -14.69
CA LEU A 400 -3.89 -35.07 -15.79
C LEU A 400 -3.14 -35.95 -16.81
N PHE A 401 -1.93 -35.53 -17.18
CA PHE A 401 -0.90 -36.32 -17.83
C PHE A 401 0.27 -36.44 -16.87
N ALA A 402 1.01 -37.54 -16.91
CA ALA A 402 2.10 -37.81 -15.95
C ALA A 402 3.00 -36.57 -15.74
N GLY A 403 2.97 -35.98 -14.54
CA GLY A 403 3.77 -34.83 -14.16
C GLY A 403 3.26 -33.46 -14.63
N GLN A 404 2.00 -33.34 -15.12
CA GLN A 404 1.40 -32.06 -15.55
C GLN A 404 0.25 -31.62 -14.64
N THR A 405 0.27 -30.36 -14.22
CA THR A 405 -0.87 -29.70 -13.56
C THR A 405 -1.35 -28.55 -14.42
N ILE A 406 -2.58 -28.66 -14.92
CA ILE A 406 -3.19 -27.64 -15.79
C ILE A 406 -4.13 -26.77 -14.96
N ARG A 407 -4.02 -25.46 -15.12
CA ARG A 407 -4.89 -24.44 -14.50
C ARG A 407 -5.51 -23.59 -15.59
N ILE A 408 -6.84 -23.44 -15.54
CA ILE A 408 -7.58 -22.54 -16.43
C ILE A 408 -8.51 -21.71 -15.55
N GLY A 409 -8.49 -20.40 -15.71
CA GLY A 409 -9.35 -19.58 -14.88
C GLY A 409 -9.72 -18.24 -15.48
N ALA A 410 -10.61 -17.57 -14.78
CA ALA A 410 -11.15 -16.27 -15.14
C ALA A 410 -11.35 -15.38 -13.90
N TRP A 411 -11.26 -14.10 -14.11
CA TRP A 411 -11.71 -13.08 -13.17
C TRP A 411 -12.62 -12.10 -13.85
N TRP A 412 -13.69 -11.73 -13.15
CA TRP A 412 -14.61 -10.67 -13.55
C TRP A 412 -14.85 -9.71 -12.38
N GLU A 413 -14.83 -8.41 -12.66
CA GLU A 413 -15.15 -7.38 -11.68
C GLU A 413 -15.92 -6.22 -12.29
N ARG A 414 -16.86 -5.65 -11.55
CA ARG A 414 -17.46 -4.34 -11.81
C ARG A 414 -17.14 -3.43 -10.62
N SER A 415 -16.39 -2.36 -10.88
CA SER A 415 -16.11 -1.27 -9.96
C SER A 415 -16.92 -0.03 -10.35
N ALA A 416 -17.60 0.59 -9.40
CA ALA A 416 -18.33 1.84 -9.60
C ALA A 416 -17.84 2.87 -8.58
N SER A 417 -17.18 3.92 -9.06
CA SER A 417 -16.55 4.96 -8.26
C SER A 417 -17.21 6.30 -8.50
N ASN A 418 -17.46 7.04 -7.44
CA ASN A 418 -17.92 8.42 -7.48
C ASN A 418 -17.01 9.27 -6.61
N GLU A 419 -16.59 10.41 -7.15
CA GLU A 419 -15.84 11.42 -6.41
C GLU A 419 -16.42 12.80 -6.71
N GLN A 420 -16.62 13.59 -5.66
CA GLN A 420 -17.05 14.97 -5.75
C GLN A 420 -16.12 15.82 -4.90
N ARG A 421 -15.92 17.08 -5.26
CA ARG A 421 -15.16 18.01 -4.44
C ARG A 421 -15.99 19.22 -4.13
N ASP A 422 -16.37 19.30 -2.85
CA ASP A 422 -17.26 20.30 -2.29
C ASP A 422 -16.49 21.30 -1.45
N PHE A 423 -16.97 22.54 -1.44
CA PHE A 423 -16.42 23.62 -0.62
C PHE A 423 -17.51 24.22 0.24
N PHE A 424 -17.21 24.31 1.53
CA PHE A 424 -18.12 24.83 2.55
C PHE A 424 -17.49 26.02 3.27
N PRO A 425 -18.23 27.11 3.53
CA PRO A 425 -17.68 28.29 4.17
C PRO A 425 -17.27 28.00 5.61
N ILE A 426 -16.10 28.52 5.99
CA ILE A 426 -15.63 28.51 7.37
C ILE A 426 -16.46 29.50 8.19
N VAL A 427 -16.89 29.06 9.36
CA VAL A 427 -17.60 29.86 10.34
C VAL A 427 -16.59 30.47 11.29
N ASN A 428 -16.49 31.80 11.35
CA ASN A 428 -15.57 32.50 12.25
C ASN A 428 -14.09 32.11 12.06
N SER A 429 -13.58 32.29 10.85
CA SER A 429 -12.21 31.94 10.45
C SER A 429 -11.09 32.56 11.31
N ALA A 430 -11.39 33.60 12.10
CA ALA A 430 -10.42 34.20 13.02
C ALA A 430 -10.19 33.40 14.31
N GLN A 431 -11.06 32.42 14.62
CA GLN A 431 -11.02 31.68 15.89
C GLN A 431 -11.07 30.16 15.73
N SER A 432 -11.62 29.67 14.62
CA SER A 432 -11.77 28.23 14.36
C SER A 432 -11.74 27.91 12.87
N ILE A 433 -11.61 26.64 12.56
CA ILE A 433 -11.81 26.08 11.22
C ILE A 433 -13.17 25.38 11.10
N ASP A 434 -14.08 25.62 12.04
CA ASP A 434 -15.44 25.07 11.95
C ASP A 434 -16.12 25.53 10.67
N TRP A 435 -16.78 24.63 10.02
CA TRP A 435 -17.41 24.85 8.74
C TRP A 435 -18.89 24.50 8.76
N ASN A 436 -19.67 25.18 7.94
CA ASN A 436 -21.09 24.95 7.86
C ASN A 436 -21.41 23.88 6.80
N SER A 437 -21.49 22.62 7.23
CA SER A 437 -21.78 21.47 6.35
C SER A 437 -23.17 21.49 5.71
N SER A 438 -24.08 22.35 6.18
CA SER A 438 -25.41 22.51 5.57
C SER A 438 -25.44 23.57 4.46
N LYS A 439 -24.37 24.36 4.30
CA LYS A 439 -24.27 25.44 3.32
C LYS A 439 -23.17 25.14 2.30
N LEU A 440 -23.51 24.36 1.29
CA LEU A 440 -22.60 24.15 0.15
C LEU A 440 -22.38 25.46 -0.60
N ASP A 441 -21.15 25.89 -0.70
CA ASP A 441 -20.77 27.12 -1.40
C ASP A 441 -20.58 26.86 -2.89
N TYR A 442 -19.71 25.90 -3.25
CA TYR A 442 -19.57 25.48 -4.63
C TYR A 442 -19.03 24.03 -4.74
N VAL A 443 -19.22 23.45 -5.91
CA VAL A 443 -18.70 22.15 -6.31
C VAL A 443 -17.60 22.37 -7.36
N GLN A 444 -16.40 21.89 -7.12
CA GLN A 444 -15.33 22.02 -8.11
C GLN A 444 -15.50 21.01 -9.25
N TYR A 445 -15.84 19.77 -8.91
CA TYR A 445 -16.17 18.72 -9.86
C TYR A 445 -17.09 17.67 -9.23
N ALA A 446 -17.82 16.96 -10.09
CA ALA A 446 -18.58 15.77 -9.73
C ALA A 446 -18.39 14.72 -10.82
N ARG A 447 -17.81 13.58 -10.49
CA ARG A 447 -17.37 12.57 -11.46
C ARG A 447 -17.78 11.19 -11.05
N SER A 448 -18.04 10.34 -12.02
CA SER A 448 -18.30 8.94 -11.81
C SER A 448 -17.63 8.08 -12.88
N VAL A 449 -17.11 6.93 -12.46
CA VAL A 449 -16.52 5.94 -13.36
C VAL A 449 -17.08 4.57 -13.01
N VAL A 450 -17.53 3.85 -14.02
CA VAL A 450 -17.79 2.42 -13.94
C VAL A 450 -16.75 1.71 -14.79
N LEU A 451 -15.96 0.85 -14.16
CA LEU A 451 -14.97 0.02 -14.80
C LEU A 451 -15.38 -1.44 -14.67
N ARG A 452 -15.45 -2.14 -15.79
CA ARG A 452 -15.58 -3.60 -15.85
C ARG A 452 -14.23 -4.16 -16.24
N SER A 453 -13.79 -5.18 -15.52
CA SER A 453 -12.52 -5.87 -15.74
C SER A 453 -12.78 -7.34 -15.94
N GLU A 454 -12.17 -7.91 -16.95
CA GLU A 454 -12.22 -9.33 -17.29
C GLU A 454 -10.79 -9.82 -17.50
N MET A 455 -10.46 -10.96 -16.94
CA MET A 455 -9.19 -11.66 -17.15
C MET A 455 -9.45 -13.11 -17.44
N LEU A 456 -8.74 -13.65 -18.41
CA LEU A 456 -8.69 -15.08 -18.70
C LEU A 456 -7.23 -15.51 -18.59
N TYR A 457 -7.01 -16.72 -18.10
CA TYR A 457 -5.67 -17.30 -18.04
C TYR A 457 -5.68 -18.80 -18.19
N ALA A 458 -4.55 -19.33 -18.66
CA ALA A 458 -4.25 -20.74 -18.65
C ALA A 458 -2.77 -20.95 -18.33
N GLN A 459 -2.46 -22.03 -17.62
CA GLN A 459 -1.11 -22.44 -17.26
C GLN A 459 -1.00 -23.95 -17.26
N ASP A 460 0.14 -24.45 -17.72
CA ASP A 460 0.60 -25.81 -17.51
C ASP A 460 1.89 -25.81 -16.69
N GLU A 461 1.87 -26.51 -15.55
CA GLU A 461 3.04 -26.83 -14.76
C GLU A 461 3.52 -28.22 -15.14
N ILE A 462 4.71 -28.34 -15.70
CA ILE A 462 5.31 -29.56 -16.19
C ILE A 462 6.45 -29.98 -15.26
N ARG A 463 6.39 -31.21 -14.72
CA ARG A 463 7.47 -31.81 -13.95
C ARG A 463 8.13 -32.91 -14.77
N ALA A 464 9.45 -32.91 -14.80
CA ALA A 464 10.24 -33.85 -15.57
C ALA A 464 11.53 -34.24 -14.82
N PHE A 465 12.19 -35.32 -15.29
CA PHE A 465 13.46 -35.83 -14.73
C PHE A 465 13.38 -36.09 -13.23
N ASP A 466 12.36 -36.84 -12.78
CA ASP A 466 12.13 -37.15 -11.37
C ASP A 466 12.05 -35.89 -10.49
N ASP A 467 11.21 -34.93 -10.92
CA ASP A 467 11.00 -33.62 -10.27
C ASP A 467 12.26 -32.73 -10.17
N ARG A 468 13.29 -33.00 -10.96
CA ARG A 468 14.48 -32.13 -11.03
C ARG A 468 14.22 -30.88 -11.88
N LEU A 469 13.38 -31.00 -12.90
CA LEU A 469 12.94 -29.89 -13.73
C LEU A 469 11.44 -29.62 -13.46
N LYS A 470 11.12 -28.37 -13.19
CA LYS A 470 9.75 -27.86 -13.17
C LYS A 470 9.68 -26.68 -14.13
N VAL A 471 8.71 -26.66 -15.01
CA VAL A 471 8.49 -25.60 -16.00
C VAL A 471 7.04 -25.15 -15.90
N ASP A 472 6.82 -23.84 -15.75
CA ASP A 472 5.52 -23.19 -15.88
C ASP A 472 5.43 -22.51 -17.24
N VAL A 473 4.40 -22.82 -17.99
CA VAL A 473 4.06 -22.15 -19.25
C VAL A 473 2.63 -21.66 -19.16
N GLY A 474 2.43 -20.36 -19.28
CA GLY A 474 1.09 -19.83 -19.19
C GLY A 474 0.94 -18.48 -19.89
N ALA A 475 -0.29 -18.03 -19.96
CA ALA A 475 -0.63 -16.74 -20.52
C ALA A 475 -1.87 -16.15 -19.86
N THR A 476 -1.94 -14.82 -19.82
CA THR A 476 -3.11 -14.07 -19.38
C THR A 476 -3.60 -13.13 -20.47
N TRP A 477 -4.88 -12.82 -20.44
CA TRP A 477 -5.50 -11.83 -21.30
C TRP A 477 -6.48 -10.99 -20.51
N TYR A 478 -6.52 -9.67 -20.77
CA TYR A 478 -7.38 -8.71 -20.08
C TYR A 478 -8.26 -7.94 -21.05
N ASN A 479 -9.49 -7.64 -20.60
CA ASN A 479 -10.39 -6.68 -21.23
C ASN A 479 -10.95 -5.72 -20.16
N LEU A 480 -10.79 -4.43 -20.37
CA LEU A 480 -11.25 -3.36 -19.49
C LEU A 480 -12.23 -2.47 -20.25
N THR A 481 -13.43 -2.28 -19.70
CA THR A 481 -14.45 -1.41 -20.28
C THR A 481 -14.78 -0.27 -19.33
N TYR A 482 -14.61 0.95 -19.81
CA TYR A 482 -14.76 2.19 -19.06
C TYR A 482 -16.04 2.92 -19.45
N ARG A 483 -16.76 3.42 -18.47
CA ARG A 483 -17.84 4.36 -18.62
C ARG A 483 -17.67 5.51 -17.62
N ALA A 484 -17.23 6.67 -18.09
CA ALA A 484 -16.98 7.83 -17.26
C ALA A 484 -17.95 8.97 -17.55
N LYS A 485 -18.33 9.71 -16.52
CA LYS A 485 -19.20 10.86 -16.57
C LYS A 485 -18.64 12.00 -15.72
N SER A 486 -18.75 13.22 -16.22
CA SER A 486 -18.46 14.45 -15.48
C SER A 486 -19.48 15.52 -15.87
N PRO A 487 -20.69 15.50 -15.29
CA PRO A 487 -21.82 16.29 -15.75
C PRO A 487 -21.59 17.81 -15.62
N LEU A 488 -20.67 18.25 -14.78
CA LEU A 488 -20.33 19.66 -14.61
C LEU A 488 -19.27 20.14 -15.62
N GLU A 489 -18.48 19.26 -16.18
CA GLU A 489 -17.34 19.60 -17.03
C GLU A 489 -17.61 19.30 -18.51
N TYR A 490 -18.31 18.19 -18.79
CA TYR A 490 -18.67 17.78 -20.15
C TYR A 490 -19.97 16.97 -20.13
N SER A 491 -20.79 17.16 -21.17
CA SER A 491 -22.09 16.51 -21.27
C SER A 491 -22.02 15.08 -21.80
N ALA A 492 -20.95 14.71 -22.51
CA ALA A 492 -20.82 13.42 -23.13
C ALA A 492 -20.37 12.36 -22.14
N VAL A 493 -20.98 11.17 -22.23
CA VAL A 493 -20.49 9.97 -21.50
C VAL A 493 -19.37 9.37 -22.31
N LEU A 494 -18.20 9.22 -21.69
CA LEU A 494 -17.07 8.56 -22.28
C LEU A 494 -17.24 7.04 -22.14
N ASN A 495 -17.27 6.31 -23.24
CA ASN A 495 -17.35 4.86 -23.27
C ASN A 495 -16.25 4.33 -24.20
N PHE A 496 -15.42 3.42 -23.68
CA PHE A 496 -14.41 2.75 -24.50
C PHE A 496 -13.92 1.46 -23.81
N SER A 497 -13.20 0.63 -24.55
CA SER A 497 -12.55 -0.56 -24.02
C SER A 497 -11.06 -0.57 -24.34
N GLN A 498 -10.29 -1.15 -23.43
CA GLN A 498 -8.88 -1.47 -23.63
C GLN A 498 -8.68 -2.96 -23.38
N HIS A 499 -7.93 -3.63 -24.22
CA HIS A 499 -7.56 -5.02 -24.06
C HIS A 499 -6.05 -5.18 -24.15
N SER A 500 -5.53 -6.18 -23.46
CA SER A 500 -4.12 -6.55 -23.60
C SER A 500 -3.91 -7.37 -24.88
N ALA A 501 -2.66 -7.43 -25.37
CA ALA A 501 -2.20 -8.61 -26.08
C ALA A 501 -2.25 -9.82 -25.14
N VAL A 502 -2.06 -11.01 -25.65
CA VAL A 502 -1.80 -12.19 -24.81
C VAL A 502 -0.49 -11.97 -24.08
N GLN A 503 -0.52 -12.06 -22.76
CA GLN A 503 0.64 -11.80 -21.87
C GLN A 503 1.29 -13.13 -21.49
N PRO A 504 2.40 -13.56 -22.11
CA PRO A 504 3.07 -14.82 -21.77
C PRO A 504 3.69 -14.74 -20.37
N LYS A 505 3.67 -15.88 -19.67
CA LYS A 505 4.32 -16.10 -18.38
C LYS A 505 5.03 -17.44 -18.43
N LEU A 506 6.35 -17.40 -18.32
CA LEU A 506 7.23 -18.55 -18.41
C LEU A 506 8.09 -18.61 -17.14
N GLY A 507 8.28 -19.78 -16.61
CA GLY A 507 9.16 -19.98 -15.47
C GLY A 507 9.77 -21.37 -15.49
N ALA A 508 10.96 -21.53 -14.94
CA ALA A 508 11.59 -22.82 -14.79
C ALA A 508 12.41 -22.91 -13.49
N THR A 509 12.44 -24.07 -12.88
CA THR A 509 13.42 -24.41 -11.84
C THR A 509 14.14 -25.69 -12.22
N TRP A 510 15.43 -25.72 -11.95
CA TRP A 510 16.29 -26.89 -12.13
C TRP A 510 17.02 -27.21 -10.81
N LYS A 511 16.73 -28.36 -10.23
CA LYS A 511 17.45 -28.86 -9.06
C LYS A 511 18.86 -29.32 -9.46
N LEU A 512 19.87 -28.53 -9.12
CA LEU A 512 21.28 -28.87 -9.33
C LEU A 512 21.72 -29.97 -8.36
N SER A 513 21.18 -29.95 -7.15
CA SER A 513 21.38 -30.93 -6.09
C SER A 513 20.18 -30.97 -5.15
N GLU A 514 20.21 -31.79 -4.11
CA GLU A 514 19.19 -31.80 -3.04
C GLU A 514 19.07 -30.44 -2.31
N HIS A 515 20.10 -29.61 -2.40
CA HIS A 515 20.20 -28.36 -1.64
C HIS A 515 20.22 -27.10 -2.51
N ALA A 516 20.44 -27.24 -3.81
CA ALA A 516 20.62 -26.11 -4.74
C ALA A 516 19.69 -26.21 -5.92
N GLU A 517 19.04 -25.10 -6.27
CA GLU A 517 18.22 -24.96 -7.46
C GLU A 517 18.53 -23.66 -8.21
N LEU A 518 18.56 -23.76 -9.52
CA LEU A 518 18.56 -22.63 -10.44
C LEU A 518 17.10 -22.34 -10.80
N PHE A 519 16.71 -21.08 -10.84
CA PHE A 519 15.39 -20.67 -11.33
C PHE A 519 15.50 -19.47 -12.27
N GLY A 520 14.53 -19.36 -13.17
CA GLY A 520 14.42 -18.20 -14.04
C GLY A 520 13.01 -18.04 -14.57
N GLY A 521 12.66 -16.80 -14.90
CA GLY A 521 11.33 -16.47 -15.38
C GLY A 521 11.30 -15.32 -16.35
N TYR A 522 10.28 -15.31 -17.18
CA TYR A 522 9.87 -14.22 -18.05
C TYR A 522 8.38 -14.00 -17.90
N ALA A 523 7.96 -12.74 -17.78
CA ALA A 523 6.56 -12.40 -17.78
C ALA A 523 6.29 -11.05 -18.43
N GLU A 524 5.24 -11.01 -19.22
CA GLU A 524 4.61 -9.75 -19.62
C GLU A 524 3.43 -9.47 -18.70
N ASN A 525 3.27 -8.20 -18.33
CA ASN A 525 2.15 -7.72 -17.56
C ASN A 525 1.53 -6.48 -18.20
N PHE A 526 0.29 -6.19 -17.84
CA PHE A 526 -0.55 -5.16 -18.42
C PHE A 526 -1.17 -4.29 -17.34
N ALA A 527 -1.27 -2.99 -17.62
CA ALA A 527 -2.09 -2.06 -16.84
C ALA A 527 -2.92 -1.16 -17.74
N GLY A 528 -4.21 -1.08 -17.46
CA GLY A 528 -5.12 -0.16 -18.12
C GLY A 528 -4.97 1.28 -17.62
N ILE A 529 -5.81 2.19 -18.11
CA ILE A 529 -5.90 3.56 -17.59
C ILE A 529 -6.49 3.51 -16.18
N SER A 530 -5.85 4.20 -15.26
CA SER A 530 -6.30 4.32 -13.88
C SER A 530 -7.66 5.02 -13.76
N GLU A 531 -8.52 4.55 -12.85
CA GLU A 531 -9.76 5.26 -12.51
C GLU A 531 -9.49 6.67 -11.97
N ASP A 532 -8.39 6.89 -11.28
CA ASP A 532 -7.99 8.21 -10.76
C ASP A 532 -7.76 9.22 -11.89
N THR A 533 -7.32 8.77 -13.06
CA THR A 533 -7.22 9.61 -14.26
C THR A 533 -8.56 10.26 -14.62
N PHE A 534 -9.67 9.60 -14.35
CA PHE A 534 -11.02 10.12 -14.60
C PHE A 534 -11.62 10.88 -13.42
N LEU A 535 -11.19 10.55 -12.19
CA LEU A 535 -11.76 11.11 -10.96
C LEU A 535 -10.95 12.30 -10.46
N GLY A 536 -9.66 12.15 -10.31
CA GLY A 536 -8.78 13.11 -9.63
C GLY A 536 -8.32 14.31 -10.47
N SER A 537 -8.50 14.29 -11.80
CA SER A 537 -7.94 15.29 -12.70
C SER A 537 -8.99 15.90 -13.63
N THR A 538 -8.69 17.08 -14.20
CA THR A 538 -9.48 17.72 -15.27
C THR A 538 -9.09 17.17 -16.66
N ALA A 539 -8.38 16.06 -16.71
CA ALA A 539 -7.79 15.53 -17.92
C ALA A 539 -8.84 15.10 -18.95
N VAL A 540 -8.69 15.56 -20.15
CA VAL A 540 -9.38 14.98 -21.31
C VAL A 540 -8.65 13.70 -21.69
N ILE A 541 -9.41 12.63 -21.88
CA ILE A 541 -8.92 11.34 -22.32
C ILE A 541 -9.37 11.12 -23.75
N ASP A 542 -8.41 10.92 -24.64
CA ASP A 542 -8.67 10.39 -25.97
C ASP A 542 -8.32 8.90 -25.99
N PRO A 543 -9.31 8.01 -25.94
CA PRO A 543 -9.09 6.58 -25.88
C PRO A 543 -8.34 6.00 -27.08
N GLN A 544 -8.35 6.69 -28.21
CA GLN A 544 -7.70 6.22 -29.44
C GLN A 544 -6.18 6.47 -29.42
N THR A 545 -5.74 7.42 -28.62
CA THR A 545 -4.33 7.80 -28.56
C THR A 545 -3.57 7.21 -27.39
N ILE A 546 -4.27 6.76 -26.32
CA ILE A 546 -3.65 6.22 -25.13
C ILE A 546 -3.50 4.71 -25.21
N LYS A 547 -2.25 4.25 -25.15
CA LYS A 547 -1.92 2.83 -25.06
C LYS A 547 -1.85 2.40 -23.58
N PRO A 548 -2.29 1.17 -23.27
CA PRO A 548 -2.05 0.59 -21.94
C PRO A 548 -0.56 0.52 -21.62
N SER A 549 -0.24 0.62 -20.33
CA SER A 549 1.12 0.34 -19.87
C SER A 549 1.38 -1.15 -19.87
N THR A 550 2.60 -1.55 -20.22
CA THR A 550 3.03 -2.94 -20.20
C THR A 550 4.41 -3.06 -19.60
N THR A 551 4.72 -4.20 -18.99
CA THR A 551 6.08 -4.53 -18.55
C THR A 551 6.52 -5.86 -19.13
N SER A 552 7.81 -5.95 -19.47
CA SER A 552 8.54 -7.20 -19.67
C SER A 552 9.49 -7.39 -18.49
N ASN A 553 9.32 -8.49 -17.76
CA ASN A 553 10.09 -8.80 -16.56
C ASN A 553 10.91 -10.06 -16.78
N TYR A 554 12.18 -10.02 -16.38
CA TYR A 554 13.12 -11.13 -16.48
C TYR A 554 13.77 -11.38 -15.13
N ASP A 555 13.82 -12.63 -14.71
CA ASP A 555 14.45 -13.09 -13.48
C ASP A 555 15.39 -14.25 -13.75
N LEU A 556 16.52 -14.28 -13.06
CA LEU A 556 17.43 -15.42 -13.02
C LEU A 556 18.07 -15.49 -11.64
N GLY A 557 18.01 -16.65 -10.99
CA GLY A 557 18.56 -16.77 -9.64
C GLY A 557 18.95 -18.18 -9.25
N LEU A 558 19.68 -18.25 -8.14
CA LEU A 558 20.14 -19.47 -7.49
C LEU A 558 19.64 -19.46 -6.05
N ARG A 559 19.04 -20.57 -5.60
CA ARG A 559 18.68 -20.82 -4.19
C ARG A 559 19.47 -22.00 -3.66
N TYR A 560 19.91 -21.89 -2.41
CA TYR A 560 20.59 -22.93 -1.67
C TYR A 560 19.98 -23.06 -0.28
N VAL A 561 19.48 -24.23 0.06
CA VAL A 561 18.91 -24.51 1.38
C VAL A 561 19.49 -25.82 1.91
N ARG A 562 20.18 -25.72 3.06
CA ARG A 562 20.76 -26.91 3.71
C ARG A 562 20.71 -26.75 5.23
N ALA A 563 19.96 -27.63 5.89
CA ALA A 563 19.83 -27.60 7.33
C ALA A 563 19.50 -26.23 7.90
N LYS A 564 20.48 -25.52 8.44
CA LYS A 564 20.36 -24.24 9.12
C LYS A 564 20.69 -23.02 8.24
N LEU A 565 21.10 -23.23 6.98
CA LEU A 565 21.52 -22.18 6.05
C LEU A 565 20.59 -22.12 4.85
N ALA A 566 20.06 -20.93 4.56
CA ALA A 566 19.41 -20.63 3.30
C ALA A 566 20.01 -19.38 2.66
N LEU A 567 20.27 -19.45 1.36
CA LEU A 567 20.81 -18.36 0.55
C LEU A 567 19.98 -18.25 -0.74
N SER A 568 19.75 -17.03 -1.19
CA SER A 568 19.19 -16.74 -2.51
C SER A 568 19.93 -15.56 -3.13
N VAL A 569 20.30 -15.70 -4.39
CA VAL A 569 20.86 -14.63 -5.20
C VAL A 569 20.08 -14.59 -6.50
N GLN A 570 19.58 -13.43 -6.89
CA GLN A 570 18.82 -13.27 -8.12
C GLN A 570 19.16 -11.95 -8.80
N ALA A 571 19.26 -11.97 -10.11
CA ALA A 571 19.31 -10.79 -10.98
C ALA A 571 17.94 -10.58 -11.62
N PHE A 572 17.58 -9.33 -11.83
CA PHE A 572 16.33 -8.97 -12.48
C PHE A 572 16.51 -7.83 -13.48
N TYR A 573 15.61 -7.80 -14.45
CA TYR A 573 15.45 -6.70 -15.40
C TYR A 573 13.97 -6.47 -15.65
N VAL A 574 13.54 -5.21 -15.51
CA VAL A 574 12.16 -4.74 -15.75
C VAL A 574 12.19 -3.69 -16.84
N ASP A 575 11.36 -3.83 -17.87
CA ASP A 575 11.18 -2.88 -18.95
C ASP A 575 9.71 -2.45 -19.01
N LEU A 576 9.42 -1.25 -18.48
CA LEU A 576 8.10 -0.64 -18.48
C LEU A 576 7.92 0.23 -19.70
N ASN A 577 6.84 0.04 -20.43
CA ASN A 577 6.49 0.77 -21.64
C ASN A 577 5.15 1.49 -21.49
N ASN A 578 4.99 2.60 -22.21
CA ASN A 578 3.75 3.36 -22.33
C ASN A 578 3.16 3.81 -20.98
N SER A 579 3.97 4.31 -20.04
CA SER A 579 3.44 4.92 -18.82
C SER A 579 2.41 5.99 -19.18
N VAL A 580 1.33 6.08 -18.38
CA VAL A 580 0.27 7.08 -18.57
C VAL A 580 0.47 8.19 -17.56
N GLY A 581 0.55 9.43 -18.04
CA GLY A 581 0.67 10.63 -17.21
C GLY A 581 -0.41 11.65 -17.55
N ILE A 582 -0.66 12.56 -16.63
CA ILE A 582 -1.53 13.72 -16.83
C ILE A 582 -0.64 14.90 -17.23
N VAL A 583 -0.83 15.42 -18.43
CA VAL A 583 -0.01 16.49 -18.99
C VAL A 583 -0.88 17.71 -19.34
N PRO A 584 -0.32 18.94 -19.42
CA PRO A 584 -1.06 20.09 -19.94
C PRO A 584 -1.61 19.82 -21.33
N ARG A 585 -2.84 20.28 -21.62
CA ARG A 585 -3.49 20.07 -22.93
C ARG A 585 -2.70 20.70 -24.06
N ASP A 586 -2.25 21.90 -23.85
CA ASP A 586 -1.48 22.69 -24.82
C ASP A 586 -0.03 22.74 -24.34
N SER A 587 0.70 21.66 -24.55
CA SER A 587 2.02 21.36 -24.03
C SER A 587 2.98 22.58 -24.08
N THR A 588 2.86 23.44 -23.10
CA THR A 588 3.86 24.46 -22.80
C THR A 588 4.82 23.89 -21.77
N VAL A 589 6.06 23.70 -22.14
CA VAL A 589 7.14 23.37 -21.20
C VAL A 589 7.14 24.46 -20.11
N GLY A 590 7.06 24.08 -18.85
CA GLY A 590 7.18 25.01 -17.72
C GLY A 590 5.91 25.27 -16.92
N VAL A 591 4.84 24.49 -17.10
CA VAL A 591 3.66 24.56 -16.19
C VAL A 591 4.00 23.83 -14.91
N ASP A 592 3.81 24.51 -13.77
CA ASP A 592 3.95 23.89 -12.45
C ASP A 592 2.99 22.69 -12.33
N PRO A 593 3.48 21.46 -12.11
CA PRO A 593 2.62 20.30 -11.85
C PRO A 593 1.61 20.53 -10.72
N GLY A 594 1.92 21.37 -9.74
CA GLY A 594 0.99 21.80 -8.71
C GLY A 594 -0.23 22.54 -9.25
N GLU A 595 -0.11 23.29 -10.35
CA GLU A 595 -1.24 23.94 -11.02
C GLU A 595 -2.12 22.92 -11.74
N ILE A 596 -1.53 21.86 -12.28
CA ILE A 596 -2.27 20.74 -12.88
C ILE A 596 -3.12 20.06 -11.80
N ILE A 597 -2.51 19.73 -10.65
CA ILE A 597 -3.18 19.08 -9.52
C ILE A 597 -4.29 19.98 -8.94
N ARG A 598 -4.08 21.28 -8.93
CA ARG A 598 -5.08 22.25 -8.48
C ARG A 598 -6.23 22.44 -9.47
N GLY A 599 -6.12 21.88 -10.68
CA GLY A 599 -7.15 21.99 -11.72
C GLY A 599 -7.19 23.35 -12.42
N ASN A 600 -6.12 24.13 -12.30
CA ASN A 600 -6.01 25.46 -12.89
C ASN A 600 -5.59 25.44 -14.35
N VAL A 601 -5.09 24.31 -14.82
CA VAL A 601 -4.62 24.12 -16.20
C VAL A 601 -5.43 23.03 -16.86
N ALA A 602 -5.89 23.27 -18.07
CA ALA A 602 -6.53 22.24 -18.88
C ALA A 602 -5.52 21.12 -19.16
N THR A 603 -5.90 19.90 -18.82
CA THR A 603 -5.02 18.73 -18.91
C THR A 603 -5.57 17.68 -19.87
N LYS A 604 -4.71 16.78 -20.30
CA LYS A 604 -5.06 15.55 -21.02
C LYS A 604 -4.24 14.39 -20.48
N ALA A 605 -4.78 13.20 -20.56
CA ALA A 605 -3.98 12.00 -20.37
C ALA A 605 -3.15 11.73 -21.63
N ALA A 606 -1.90 11.31 -21.45
CA ALA A 606 -1.00 10.98 -22.55
C ALA A 606 -0.03 9.85 -22.12
N ASN A 607 0.45 9.07 -23.08
CA ASN A 607 1.56 8.19 -22.81
C ASN A 607 2.84 9.01 -22.64
N THR A 608 3.52 8.81 -21.53
CA THR A 608 4.86 9.30 -21.26
C THR A 608 5.89 8.23 -21.67
N ALA A 609 7.17 8.50 -21.45
CA ALA A 609 8.20 7.50 -21.66
C ALA A 609 8.05 6.35 -20.65
N GLY A 610 8.60 5.20 -21.02
CA GLY A 610 8.77 4.06 -20.13
C GLY A 610 9.91 4.24 -19.14
N GLN A 611 10.26 3.16 -18.45
CA GLN A 611 11.44 3.09 -17.59
C GLN A 611 12.04 1.69 -17.59
N LYS A 612 13.30 1.61 -17.25
CA LYS A 612 14.04 0.36 -17.10
C LYS A 612 14.64 0.27 -15.72
N ASP A 613 14.53 -0.91 -15.12
CA ASP A 613 15.21 -1.21 -13.88
C ASP A 613 16.01 -2.50 -13.97
N THR A 614 17.23 -2.47 -13.48
CA THR A 614 18.14 -3.61 -13.40
C THR A 614 18.68 -3.73 -11.99
N GLY A 615 18.76 -4.95 -11.48
CA GLY A 615 19.31 -5.10 -10.14
C GLY A 615 19.65 -6.53 -9.77
N VAL A 616 20.17 -6.64 -8.56
CA VAL A 616 20.53 -7.91 -7.91
C VAL A 616 19.99 -7.90 -6.48
N ASP A 617 19.31 -8.98 -6.14
CA ASP A 617 18.83 -9.25 -4.78
C ASP A 617 19.66 -10.38 -4.16
N VAL A 618 20.08 -10.23 -2.91
CA VAL A 618 20.78 -11.26 -2.12
C VAL A 618 20.06 -11.42 -0.80
N THR A 619 19.73 -12.66 -0.44
CA THR A 619 19.09 -12.97 0.84
C THR A 619 19.83 -14.12 1.52
N ALA A 620 20.05 -14.01 2.81
CA ALA A 620 20.70 -15.03 3.61
C ALA A 620 19.95 -15.24 4.94
N TYR A 621 19.81 -16.48 5.35
CA TYR A 621 19.35 -16.87 6.68
C TYR A 621 20.28 -17.92 7.26
N TYR A 622 20.63 -17.78 8.54
CA TYR A 622 21.45 -18.76 9.24
C TYR A 622 20.96 -18.96 10.68
N ASP A 623 20.57 -20.18 11.03
CA ASP A 623 20.19 -20.58 12.39
C ASP A 623 21.37 -21.22 13.13
N LEU A 624 21.87 -20.52 14.14
CA LEU A 624 22.91 -21.00 15.06
C LEU A 624 22.34 -21.68 16.32
N GLY A 625 21.03 -21.91 16.36
CA GLY A 625 20.30 -22.45 17.50
C GLY A 625 19.84 -21.40 18.49
N ALA A 626 20.72 -20.87 19.34
CA ALA A 626 20.37 -19.74 20.22
C ALA A 626 20.30 -18.40 19.50
N VAL A 627 20.96 -18.27 18.36
CA VAL A 627 20.99 -17.05 17.56
C VAL A 627 20.52 -17.36 16.14
N ASP A 628 19.62 -16.57 15.61
CA ASP A 628 19.23 -16.57 14.20
C ASP A 628 19.68 -15.27 13.53
N LEU A 629 20.13 -15.37 12.29
CA LEU A 629 20.61 -14.26 11.47
C LEU A 629 19.82 -14.21 10.17
N TYR A 630 19.32 -13.04 9.81
CA TYR A 630 18.68 -12.78 8.53
C TYR A 630 19.28 -11.53 7.89
N GLY A 631 19.47 -11.55 6.58
CA GLY A 631 19.89 -10.39 5.81
C GLY A 631 19.31 -10.41 4.39
N ALA A 632 18.82 -9.27 3.92
CA ALA A 632 18.38 -9.05 2.56
C ALA A 632 19.01 -7.76 2.04
N TYR A 633 19.67 -7.83 0.89
CA TYR A 633 20.32 -6.71 0.23
C TYR A 633 19.85 -6.60 -1.21
N THR A 634 19.59 -5.39 -1.67
CA THR A 634 19.25 -5.08 -3.04
C THR A 634 20.14 -3.95 -3.55
N TYR A 635 20.73 -4.19 -4.70
CA TYR A 635 21.27 -3.15 -5.58
C TYR A 635 20.37 -3.03 -6.80
N GLN A 636 19.94 -1.80 -7.14
CA GLN A 636 19.15 -1.55 -8.34
C GLN A 636 19.46 -0.19 -8.96
N TYR A 637 19.19 -0.10 -10.28
CA TYR A 637 19.36 1.11 -11.05
C TYR A 637 18.17 1.31 -11.99
N ALA A 638 17.23 2.14 -11.53
CA ALA A 638 16.01 2.49 -12.26
C ALA A 638 16.18 3.83 -12.99
N ARG A 639 15.84 3.88 -14.28
CA ARG A 639 15.89 5.09 -15.09
C ARG A 639 14.73 5.17 -16.06
N HIS A 640 14.31 6.39 -16.37
CA HIS A 640 13.36 6.66 -17.44
C HIS A 640 13.99 6.41 -18.80
N ASP A 641 13.19 6.00 -19.78
CA ASP A 641 13.62 5.97 -21.18
C ASP A 641 13.98 7.39 -21.65
N ASP A 642 14.81 7.45 -22.69
CA ASP A 642 15.26 8.69 -23.32
C ASP A 642 14.69 8.82 -24.75
N PRO A 643 13.40 9.20 -24.89
CA PRO A 643 12.79 9.38 -26.20
C PRO A 643 13.50 10.48 -27.00
N ALA A 644 13.43 10.38 -28.31
CA ALA A 644 13.99 11.40 -29.19
C ALA A 644 13.47 12.79 -28.87
N MET A 645 14.33 13.79 -28.89
CA MET A 645 13.98 15.21 -28.67
C MET A 645 12.84 15.62 -29.60
N GLY A 646 11.85 16.33 -29.06
CA GLY A 646 10.67 16.79 -29.79
C GLY A 646 9.64 15.70 -30.11
N SER A 647 9.85 14.44 -29.71
CA SER A 647 8.82 13.40 -29.84
C SER A 647 7.67 13.63 -28.86
N PRO A 648 6.44 13.18 -29.16
CA PRO A 648 5.30 13.32 -28.24
C PRO A 648 5.57 12.71 -26.84
N ALA A 649 6.25 11.59 -26.78
CA ALA A 649 6.62 10.94 -25.51
C ALA A 649 7.63 11.78 -24.72
N ARG A 650 8.61 12.41 -25.39
CA ARG A 650 9.57 13.30 -24.74
C ARG A 650 8.88 14.54 -24.19
N ILE A 651 8.04 15.19 -25.00
CA ILE A 651 7.26 16.37 -24.59
C ILE A 651 6.37 16.03 -23.39
N ALA A 652 5.69 14.89 -23.41
CA ALA A 652 4.83 14.44 -22.33
C ALA A 652 5.62 14.17 -21.04
N LEU A 653 6.81 13.56 -21.16
CA LEU A 653 7.69 13.27 -20.03
C LEU A 653 8.17 14.57 -19.35
N GLU A 654 8.67 15.52 -20.16
CA GLU A 654 9.14 16.84 -19.68
C GLU A 654 8.01 17.67 -19.08
N ALA A 655 6.78 17.55 -19.61
CA ALA A 655 5.60 18.24 -19.09
C ALA A 655 5.20 17.79 -17.68
N VAL A 656 5.58 16.59 -17.27
CA VAL A 656 5.41 16.10 -15.89
C VAL A 656 6.69 16.24 -15.03
N GLY A 657 7.66 17.01 -15.51
CA GLY A 657 8.88 17.31 -14.75
C GLY A 657 9.89 16.16 -14.70
N ILE A 658 9.83 15.24 -15.66
CA ILE A 658 10.77 14.13 -15.78
C ILE A 658 11.69 14.34 -16.97
N ILE A 659 12.97 14.01 -16.80
CA ILE A 659 13.98 14.11 -17.84
C ILE A 659 14.20 12.72 -18.45
N GLY A 660 14.26 12.64 -19.77
CA GLY A 660 14.60 11.38 -20.44
C GLY A 660 16.00 10.89 -20.07
N GLY A 661 16.14 9.59 -19.81
CA GLY A 661 17.37 8.96 -19.36
C GLY A 661 17.74 9.19 -17.90
N ALA A 662 17.02 10.07 -17.18
CA ALA A 662 17.27 10.35 -15.77
C ALA A 662 16.84 9.19 -14.86
N ARG A 663 17.43 9.12 -13.67
CA ARG A 663 17.05 8.13 -12.64
C ARG A 663 15.61 8.35 -12.15
N VAL A 664 14.92 7.26 -11.89
CA VAL A 664 13.59 7.29 -11.29
C VAL A 664 13.71 7.77 -9.84
N ARG A 665 12.82 8.68 -9.46
CA ARG A 665 12.78 9.26 -8.11
C ARG A 665 12.34 8.25 -7.08
N ASP A 666 12.80 8.44 -5.84
CA ASP A 666 12.48 7.68 -4.64
C ASP A 666 12.82 6.17 -4.71
N ILE A 667 13.43 5.72 -5.80
CA ILE A 667 13.89 4.33 -5.91
C ILE A 667 15.30 4.26 -5.33
N PRO A 668 15.50 3.50 -4.22
CA PRO A 668 16.83 3.36 -3.63
C PRO A 668 17.78 2.64 -4.57
N GLY A 669 18.98 3.17 -4.79
CA GLY A 669 20.04 2.43 -5.48
C GLY A 669 20.57 1.27 -4.64
N ASN A 670 20.51 1.40 -3.32
CA ASN A 670 20.92 0.37 -2.36
C ASN A 670 19.93 0.32 -1.20
N SER A 671 19.49 -0.89 -0.85
CA SER A 671 18.72 -1.14 0.36
C SER A 671 19.22 -2.40 1.07
N PHE A 672 19.22 -2.37 2.40
CA PHE A 672 19.60 -3.50 3.22
C PHE A 672 18.65 -3.62 4.42
N TYR A 673 18.15 -4.83 4.65
CA TYR A 673 17.47 -5.21 5.89
C TYR A 673 18.23 -6.36 6.54
N GLY A 674 18.48 -6.26 7.85
CA GLY A 674 19.10 -7.31 8.63
C GLY A 674 18.36 -7.52 9.95
N ASP A 675 18.40 -8.75 10.45
CA ASP A 675 17.84 -9.13 11.75
C ASP A 675 18.76 -10.11 12.46
N ILE A 676 19.00 -9.86 13.75
CA ILE A 676 19.76 -10.74 14.65
C ILE A 676 18.84 -11.07 15.80
N GLY A 677 18.34 -12.30 15.84
CA GLY A 677 17.51 -12.82 16.92
C GLY A 677 18.31 -13.65 17.90
N TRP A 678 18.19 -13.39 19.20
CA TRP A 678 18.83 -14.14 20.26
C TRP A 678 17.79 -14.70 21.22
N LYS A 679 17.67 -16.04 21.23
CA LYS A 679 16.87 -16.80 22.20
C LYS A 679 17.67 -16.93 23.51
N ILE A 680 17.45 -15.98 24.43
CA ILE A 680 18.17 -15.92 25.73
C ILE A 680 17.81 -17.15 26.57
N VAL A 681 16.55 -17.51 26.59
CA VAL A 681 15.98 -18.73 27.15
C VAL A 681 14.86 -19.22 26.24
N PRO A 682 14.37 -20.47 26.38
CA PRO A 682 13.31 -20.99 25.49
C PRO A 682 12.07 -20.11 25.35
N ASP A 683 11.73 -19.38 26.41
CA ASP A 683 10.55 -18.53 26.48
C ASP A 683 10.84 -17.03 26.23
N ALA A 684 12.09 -16.63 25.93
CA ALA A 684 12.47 -15.23 25.68
C ALA A 684 13.38 -15.07 24.49
N LYS A 685 13.05 -14.12 23.63
CA LYS A 685 13.88 -13.71 22.48
C LYS A 685 14.07 -12.19 22.49
N VAL A 686 15.26 -11.76 22.11
CA VAL A 686 15.58 -10.37 21.78
C VAL A 686 16.07 -10.34 20.35
N SER A 687 15.53 -9.47 19.53
CA SER A 687 15.94 -9.25 18.15
C SER A 687 16.36 -7.81 17.94
N LEU A 688 17.48 -7.61 17.26
CA LEU A 688 17.95 -6.32 16.77
C LEU A 688 17.81 -6.33 15.24
N ASN A 689 17.06 -5.38 14.70
CA ASN A 689 16.97 -5.20 13.26
C ASN A 689 17.63 -3.91 12.79
N ILE A 690 18.08 -3.92 11.53
CA ILE A 690 18.68 -2.79 10.84
C ILE A 690 18.00 -2.62 9.49
N HIS A 691 17.64 -1.39 9.14
CA HIS A 691 17.12 -1.03 7.82
C HIS A 691 17.89 0.17 7.28
N ALA A 692 18.66 -0.03 6.22
CA ALA A 692 19.46 1.00 5.57
C ALA A 692 18.96 1.24 4.15
N VAL A 693 18.81 2.51 3.78
CA VAL A 693 18.35 2.96 2.46
C VAL A 693 19.28 4.08 1.99
N ALA A 694 19.80 3.92 0.78
CA ALA A 694 20.78 4.86 0.24
C ALA A 694 20.58 5.12 -1.26
N ASP A 695 21.15 6.25 -1.70
CA ASP A 695 21.25 6.66 -3.10
C ASP A 695 19.87 6.85 -3.76
N ARG A 696 19.01 7.69 -3.14
CA ARG A 696 17.72 8.11 -3.69
C ARG A 696 17.79 9.51 -4.30
N ILE A 697 17.11 9.68 -5.44
CA ILE A 697 16.86 10.99 -6.05
C ILE A 697 15.51 11.51 -5.57
N GLY A 698 15.49 12.71 -5.01
CA GLY A 698 14.26 13.38 -4.58
C GLY A 698 13.63 14.21 -5.69
N ALA A 699 14.46 14.94 -6.42
CA ALA A 699 13.99 15.79 -7.51
C ALA A 699 15.05 16.01 -8.58
N HIS A 700 14.60 16.30 -9.81
CA HIS A 700 15.44 16.77 -10.90
C HIS A 700 15.29 18.28 -11.05
N ILE A 701 16.41 19.00 -11.10
CA ILE A 701 16.42 20.45 -11.31
C ILE A 701 16.45 20.70 -12.82
N ILE A 702 15.38 21.24 -13.36
CA ILE A 702 15.19 21.40 -14.80
C ILE A 702 15.22 22.89 -15.14
N ALA A 703 15.87 23.26 -16.24
CA ALA A 703 15.83 24.62 -16.76
C ALA A 703 14.40 25.01 -17.15
N ALA A 704 14.03 26.27 -16.91
CA ALA A 704 12.70 26.81 -17.21
C ALA A 704 12.34 26.73 -18.71
N THR A 705 13.34 26.64 -19.57
CA THR A 705 13.18 26.47 -21.02
C THR A 705 14.09 25.37 -21.51
N GLY A 706 13.56 24.49 -22.39
CA GLY A 706 14.37 23.47 -23.09
C GLY A 706 14.58 22.16 -22.36
N GLY A 707 13.99 21.91 -21.20
CA GLY A 707 14.02 20.60 -20.51
C GLY A 707 15.40 20.10 -20.13
N THR A 708 16.41 20.98 -20.06
CA THR A 708 17.80 20.60 -19.71
C THR A 708 17.92 20.40 -18.20
N GLU A 709 18.47 19.26 -17.77
CA GLU A 709 18.80 19.01 -16.37
C GLU A 709 19.94 19.91 -15.91
N LEU A 710 19.71 20.68 -14.85
CA LEU A 710 20.70 21.53 -14.20
C LEU A 710 21.36 20.82 -13.00
N GLY A 711 20.76 19.75 -12.51
CA GLY A 711 21.23 18.98 -11.38
C GLY A 711 20.15 18.09 -10.75
N VAL A 712 20.50 17.47 -9.66
CA VAL A 712 19.58 16.62 -8.88
C VAL A 712 19.57 17.01 -7.40
N GLU A 713 18.41 16.95 -6.78
CA GLU A 713 18.27 17.00 -5.33
C GLU A 713 18.29 15.56 -4.81
N LYS A 714 19.34 15.21 -4.07
CA LYS A 714 19.44 13.88 -3.46
C LYS A 714 18.75 13.88 -2.10
N MET A 715 18.01 12.81 -1.82
CA MET A 715 17.54 12.54 -0.47
C MET A 715 18.70 12.05 0.40
N PRO A 716 18.78 12.49 1.68
CA PRO A 716 19.76 11.93 2.61
C PRO A 716 19.59 10.43 2.79
N ASP A 717 20.71 9.71 2.79
CA ASP A 717 20.73 8.29 3.17
C ASP A 717 20.38 8.14 4.65
N TYR A 718 19.83 6.99 5.02
CA TYR A 718 19.54 6.71 6.42
C TYR A 718 19.75 5.24 6.78
N THR A 719 20.02 5.01 8.07
CA THR A 719 20.06 3.69 8.70
C THR A 719 19.27 3.74 9.99
N LEU A 720 18.26 2.89 10.10
CA LEU A 720 17.41 2.75 11.27
C LEU A 720 17.73 1.45 11.97
N PHE A 721 17.73 1.48 13.29
CA PHE A 721 17.83 0.29 14.15
C PHE A 721 16.51 0.10 14.89
N GLY A 722 16.07 -1.13 15.04
CA GLY A 722 14.91 -1.48 15.85
C GLY A 722 15.25 -2.59 16.83
N LEU A 723 14.55 -2.60 17.96
CA LEU A 723 14.63 -3.63 18.98
C LEU A 723 13.27 -4.26 19.18
N ASN A 724 13.23 -5.59 19.16
CA ASN A 724 12.10 -6.38 19.61
C ASN A 724 12.55 -7.29 20.75
N ALA A 725 11.79 -7.36 21.83
CA ALA A 725 12.01 -8.31 22.92
C ALA A 725 10.69 -8.88 23.39
N TYR A 726 10.58 -10.19 23.53
CA TYR A 726 9.39 -10.79 24.11
C TYR A 726 9.73 -11.86 25.15
N TYR A 727 8.79 -12.06 26.07
CA TYR A 727 8.83 -13.11 27.09
C TYR A 727 7.48 -13.83 27.18
N ASP A 728 7.50 -15.15 26.98
CA ASP A 728 6.35 -16.02 27.10
C ASP A 728 6.20 -16.51 28.57
N LEU A 729 5.17 -16.02 29.24
CA LEU A 729 4.93 -16.24 30.67
C LEU A 729 4.25 -17.59 30.99
N ARG A 730 4.27 -18.56 30.05
CA ARG A 730 3.58 -19.87 30.20
C ARG A 730 3.96 -20.62 31.46
N ASN A 731 5.24 -20.63 31.80
CA ASN A 731 5.78 -21.41 32.90
C ASN A 731 5.66 -20.70 34.26
N THR A 732 5.37 -19.37 34.25
CA THR A 732 5.35 -18.54 35.45
C THR A 732 3.97 -18.49 36.10
N ILE A 733 2.90 -18.49 35.30
CA ILE A 733 1.51 -18.29 35.78
C ILE A 733 0.51 -19.29 35.21
N GLY A 734 0.97 -20.33 34.48
CA GLY A 734 0.13 -21.38 33.93
C GLY A 734 -0.84 -20.94 32.82
N ARG A 735 -0.64 -19.74 32.24
CA ARG A 735 -1.44 -19.19 31.16
C ARG A 735 -0.57 -18.88 29.95
N ASN A 736 -1.18 -18.94 28.74
CA ASN A 736 -0.51 -18.55 27.49
C ASN A 736 -0.48 -17.01 27.38
N MET A 737 0.51 -16.38 28.00
CA MET A 737 0.71 -14.94 27.97
C MET A 737 2.05 -14.60 27.34
N ARG A 738 2.08 -13.52 26.55
CA ARG A 738 3.31 -12.94 26.01
C ARG A 738 3.36 -11.45 26.36
N LEU A 739 4.43 -11.04 26.98
CA LEU A 739 4.81 -9.63 27.13
C LEU A 739 5.82 -9.29 26.02
N GLN A 740 5.62 -8.18 25.30
CA GLN A 740 6.49 -7.76 24.21
C GLN A 740 6.81 -6.27 24.31
N LEU A 741 8.08 -5.94 24.08
CA LEU A 741 8.62 -4.59 23.94
C LEU A 741 9.14 -4.42 22.52
N ASN A 742 8.74 -3.35 21.86
CA ASN A 742 9.30 -2.93 20.57
C ASN A 742 9.79 -1.49 20.67
N VAL A 743 10.95 -1.23 20.06
CA VAL A 743 11.47 0.11 19.86
C VAL A 743 11.88 0.25 18.41
N ASP A 744 11.11 0.99 17.62
CA ASP A 744 11.46 1.34 16.25
C ASP A 744 12.30 2.61 16.25
N ASN A 745 13.22 2.75 15.29
CA ASN A 745 14.18 3.83 15.20
C ASN A 745 14.92 4.08 16.55
N LEU A 746 15.54 3.04 17.08
CA LEU A 746 16.18 2.98 18.41
C LEU A 746 17.15 4.14 18.68
N LEU A 747 17.88 4.55 17.66
CA LEU A 747 18.88 5.64 17.77
C LEU A 747 18.28 7.03 17.52
N ASP A 748 16.96 7.12 17.30
CA ASP A 748 16.25 8.36 17.01
C ASP A 748 16.82 9.13 15.80
N THR A 749 17.23 8.38 14.78
CA THR A 749 17.80 8.94 13.55
C THR A 749 16.72 9.74 12.80
N PRO A 750 16.93 11.04 12.50
CA PRO A 750 16.01 11.79 11.65
C PRO A 750 16.24 11.40 10.18
N TYR A 751 15.15 11.19 9.43
CA TYR A 751 15.22 10.80 8.02
C TYR A 751 14.05 11.34 7.22
N LEU A 752 14.20 11.38 5.89
CA LEU A 752 13.10 11.57 4.95
C LEU A 752 12.58 10.20 4.53
N ALA A 753 11.29 9.96 4.73
CA ALA A 753 10.67 8.67 4.44
C ALA A 753 10.57 8.47 2.92
N SER A 754 9.85 9.36 2.23
CA SER A 754 9.57 9.24 0.79
C SER A 754 9.37 10.59 0.13
N VAL A 755 9.35 10.59 -1.21
CA VAL A 755 8.89 11.71 -2.03
C VAL A 755 7.36 11.60 -2.16
N SER A 756 6.64 12.69 -1.92
CA SER A 756 5.20 12.70 -2.16
C SER A 756 4.86 12.69 -3.65
N GLU A 757 4.13 11.68 -4.11
CA GLU A 757 3.66 11.61 -5.50
C GLU A 757 2.72 12.76 -5.89
N SER A 758 1.93 13.25 -4.93
CA SER A 758 0.94 14.30 -5.16
C SER A 758 1.55 15.67 -5.50
N THR A 759 2.87 15.81 -5.35
CA THR A 759 3.61 17.04 -5.57
C THR A 759 4.88 16.80 -6.37
N ASN A 760 4.78 15.88 -7.31
CA ASN A 760 5.86 15.61 -8.24
C ASN A 760 6.58 16.86 -8.66
N THR A 761 7.79 17.03 -8.14
CA THR A 761 8.83 17.93 -8.60
C THR A 761 8.27 19.14 -9.32
N SER A 762 7.78 20.08 -8.57
CA SER A 762 7.62 21.39 -9.14
C SER A 762 8.98 21.92 -9.50
N VAL A 763 9.26 22.04 -10.77
CA VAL A 763 10.15 23.10 -11.22
C VAL A 763 9.48 24.37 -10.75
N GLU A 764 9.99 25.04 -9.73
CA GLU A 764 9.57 26.40 -9.46
C GLU A 764 9.89 27.23 -10.72
N LEU A 765 8.85 27.82 -11.29
CA LEU A 765 8.97 28.83 -12.34
C LEU A 765 10.01 29.86 -11.89
N GLY A 766 11.14 29.92 -12.57
CA GLY A 766 12.25 30.83 -12.24
C GLY A 766 13.62 30.17 -12.12
N ALA A 767 13.72 28.81 -12.23
CA ALA A 767 15.02 28.19 -12.46
C ALA A 767 15.55 28.60 -13.83
N THR A 768 16.49 29.47 -13.85
CA THR A 768 17.26 29.87 -15.03
C THR A 768 18.67 29.37 -14.88
N VAL A 769 19.42 29.25 -16.00
CA VAL A 769 20.85 28.94 -15.96
C VAL A 769 21.62 29.97 -15.10
N ALA A 770 21.12 31.20 -14.98
CA ALA A 770 21.65 32.26 -14.11
C ALA A 770 21.21 32.17 -12.64
N ASN A 771 20.15 31.42 -12.34
CA ASN A 771 19.70 31.12 -10.98
C ASN A 771 19.43 29.63 -10.83
N PRO A 772 20.49 28.81 -10.68
CA PRO A 772 20.36 27.38 -10.47
C PRO A 772 19.72 27.03 -9.11
N ASN A 773 19.56 27.97 -8.20
CA ASN A 773 18.76 27.88 -6.99
C ASN A 773 17.27 28.17 -7.20
N GLY A 774 16.88 28.55 -8.40
CA GLY A 774 15.49 28.51 -8.87
C GLY A 774 15.04 27.07 -8.99
N ARG A 775 14.26 26.63 -8.19
CA ARG A 775 14.27 25.40 -7.44
C ARG A 775 13.32 24.37 -8.01
N SER A 776 13.84 23.22 -8.31
CA SER A 776 13.10 22.01 -8.11
C SER A 776 12.79 21.88 -6.62
N ILE A 777 11.55 21.74 -6.25
CA ILE A 777 11.20 21.51 -4.86
C ILE A 777 10.72 20.06 -4.78
N GLY A 778 11.60 19.17 -4.35
CA GLY A 778 11.19 17.89 -3.81
C GLY A 778 10.29 18.15 -2.60
N ARG A 779 9.19 17.42 -2.51
CA ARG A 779 8.28 17.44 -1.37
C ARG A 779 8.33 16.07 -0.71
N TYR A 780 8.62 16.06 0.59
CA TYR A 780 8.99 14.85 1.29
C TYR A 780 8.12 14.63 2.53
N PHE A 781 7.82 13.37 2.82
CA PHE A 781 7.35 12.97 4.14
C PHE A 781 8.53 12.81 5.09
N VAL A 782 8.42 13.40 6.27
CA VAL A 782 9.41 13.23 7.34
C VAL A 782 9.18 11.88 8.02
N GLY A 783 10.25 11.14 8.24
CA GLY A 783 10.19 9.83 8.87
C GLY A 783 9.94 9.89 10.37
N ALA A 784 9.25 8.87 10.90
CA ALA A 784 8.89 8.78 12.30
C ALA A 784 10.12 8.79 13.24
N PRO A 785 10.03 9.43 14.42
CA PRO A 785 11.07 9.39 15.44
C PRO A 785 11.17 8.01 16.08
N ARG A 786 11.98 7.86 17.12
CA ARG A 786 11.95 6.66 17.94
C ARG A 786 10.58 6.48 18.56
N THR A 787 9.97 5.32 18.30
CA THR A 787 8.70 4.93 18.90
C THR A 787 8.86 3.68 19.73
N THR A 788 8.19 3.67 20.88
CA THR A 788 8.21 2.53 21.82
C THR A 788 6.81 1.99 21.98
N THR A 789 6.68 0.66 22.01
CA THR A 789 5.40 -0.02 22.26
C THR A 789 5.63 -1.15 23.25
N VAL A 790 4.79 -1.22 24.27
CA VAL A 790 4.69 -2.36 25.19
C VAL A 790 3.33 -3.01 24.98
N SER A 791 3.31 -4.31 24.79
CA SER A 791 2.07 -5.06 24.59
C SER A 791 2.02 -6.35 25.39
N LEU A 792 0.80 -6.73 25.76
CA LEU A 792 0.48 -7.98 26.45
C LEU A 792 -0.57 -8.73 25.65
N ARG A 793 -0.26 -9.97 25.32
CA ARG A 793 -1.17 -10.91 24.66
C ARG A 793 -1.49 -12.06 25.59
N MET A 794 -2.77 -12.40 25.71
CA MET A 794 -3.25 -13.52 26.54
C MET A 794 -4.15 -14.42 25.69
N LYS A 795 -4.00 -15.74 25.86
CA LYS A 795 -4.88 -16.76 25.27
C LYS A 795 -5.50 -17.60 26.41
N PHE A 796 -6.81 -17.76 26.33
CA PHE A 796 -7.64 -18.53 27.27
C PHE A 796 -8.22 -19.75 26.58
#